data_6ed304be8b335b1d91908c68ea5bd94d
#
_entry.id   6ed304be8b335b1d91908c68ea5bd94d
#
_cell.length_a   1.000
_cell.length_b   1.000
_cell.length_c   1.000
_cell.angle_alpha   90.00
_cell.angle_beta   90.00
_cell.angle_gamma   90.00
#
_symmetry.space_group_name_H-M   'P 1'
#
loop_
_entity.id
_entity.type
_entity.pdbx_description
1 polymer ?
#
loop_
_entity_poly.entity_id
_entity_poly.type
_entity_poly.pdbx_seq_one_letter_code
_entity_poly.pdbx_strand_id
1 'polypeptide(L)'
;MSDNRIRRGRAPLGRPSFTMICAALALAVAGTPALRAQTAAAPAPAASETIELPSFSVTTTQDKGYLAANSVSATRINTPISDLPFSVSAFTQQFIEDTGATDLYDVVKYAAGVTSGAKEFNAGEDSFTIRGFQQAPERNGFNEGGQGNVYVDPVNIERVEVVKGPSALLYGQVAPGGTVNYITKTPQPGLFVTIGGGAGSDQYYRGTVDANVPLIGDTLLFRFTGAYENGFEFENIPNQSETTVLSPSLTWNITKNLALKVNYQSFYRYENPAAVYPPNMDVATPASIVTALKGPGFGPSPSAALTSLAGVDAAAGFKDAADVGFSGPYPGLPRNFDYDNASDWRKTDLEDLNAELDATLGEHWLARADFDYNHTNVAFNQTGVGDVFLAVPGSLIYTPGANGAVGTWAVSPAWNALSAAAKTAGEIAFAQQIQASATQAFQTQVDNSGNAVGNPAIIARRPRVQYVYGGFKTLQGEIAGDYDFSWGKIKPLAGYYWDSNWSYNVIRLNTGSAASPYYQTWDVDTASPTYYINQSPAPVQPSQFTSLTPDTLAYSSDQALYGLLNASFLGDRLYFVAGARYNQSQSISTNFLGTSPAAIYPQGFRAHYTTPQVGVGFKVTKDSMLYASYSTSYTFSGGFLTNPQLVNGVETAVDTGQEAPVTSEGEEVGYKTDFLNDRISSTVSVYRITQSDGIQSVNTIFPTGTIATTVQGVTVRSLGVEYEVTLTPIDNFQVFGSVAEDDVRNTQEPVGDAIYLGAHPGFTAKTLANVWGRYTFVGGPLKGAWIGGGLNYVGPTNGNVVDPYLIYPSYTLTNSAFGYDWTYGKCKLTAAVNWNNMFNRFYQPADQEVGLPERFTVSLTAHF
;
A
#
# COMPACT_ATOMS: atom_id res chain seq x y z
N MET A 1 -18.20 27.74 -23.67
CA MET A 1 -17.71 27.22 -24.95
C MET A 1 -16.78 26.10 -24.58
N SER A 2 -17.06 25.00 -24.80
CA SER A 2 -17.57 23.94 -25.57
C SER A 2 -17.17 22.62 -24.92
N ASP A 3 -18.17 21.97 -24.36
CA ASP A 3 -18.09 20.68 -23.63
C ASP A 3 -18.00 19.48 -24.60
N ASN A 4 -17.47 19.66 -25.79
CA ASN A 4 -17.61 18.71 -26.90
C ASN A 4 -16.32 18.00 -27.33
N ARG A 5 -15.22 18.03 -26.56
CA ARG A 5 -13.96 17.35 -26.95
C ARG A 5 -13.65 16.05 -26.23
N ILE A 6 -14.38 15.68 -25.20
CA ILE A 6 -14.09 14.44 -24.40
C ILE A 6 -15.07 13.29 -24.72
N ARG A 7 -16.02 13.45 -25.64
CA ARG A 7 -16.91 12.39 -26.08
C ARG A 7 -16.40 11.61 -27.31
N ARG A 8 -15.13 11.25 -27.35
CA ARG A 8 -14.68 10.12 -28.17
C ARG A 8 -14.23 9.00 -27.26
N GLY A 9 -15.04 8.66 -26.27
CA GLY A 9 -14.98 7.39 -25.63
C GLY A 9 -15.32 6.31 -26.67
N ARG A 10 -14.39 5.38 -26.89
CA ARG A 10 -14.70 4.11 -27.55
C ARG A 10 -15.93 3.54 -26.85
N ALA A 11 -16.92 3.11 -27.63
CA ALA A 11 -17.99 2.29 -27.11
C ALA A 11 -17.36 1.14 -26.31
N PRO A 12 -17.88 0.79 -25.13
CA PRO A 12 -17.38 -0.35 -24.40
C PRO A 12 -17.53 -1.56 -25.32
N LEU A 13 -16.40 -2.12 -25.74
CA LEU A 13 -16.39 -3.47 -26.30
C LEU A 13 -17.04 -4.34 -25.25
N GLY A 14 -18.18 -4.97 -25.58
CA GLY A 14 -18.93 -5.79 -24.66
C GLY A 14 -18.00 -6.77 -23.99
N ARG A 15 -17.92 -6.66 -22.68
CA ARG A 15 -17.03 -7.48 -21.83
C ARG A 15 -17.37 -8.95 -22.05
N PRO A 16 -16.42 -9.81 -22.40
CA PRO A 16 -16.68 -11.24 -22.41
C PRO A 16 -16.99 -11.66 -20.98
N SER A 17 -18.17 -12.18 -20.72
CA SER A 17 -18.50 -12.75 -19.41
C SER A 17 -17.53 -13.91 -19.12
N PHE A 18 -17.14 -14.07 -17.86
CA PHE A 18 -16.26 -15.16 -17.40
C PHE A 18 -16.71 -16.53 -17.93
N THR A 19 -18.01 -16.71 -18.09
CA THR A 19 -18.63 -17.91 -18.72
C THR A 19 -18.18 -18.11 -20.18
N MET A 20 -17.99 -17.05 -20.97
CA MET A 20 -17.48 -17.17 -22.33
C MET A 20 -16.00 -17.53 -22.38
N ILE A 21 -15.20 -17.02 -21.44
CA ILE A 21 -13.76 -17.34 -21.37
C ILE A 21 -13.56 -18.77 -20.92
N CYS A 22 -14.30 -19.24 -19.92
CA CYS A 22 -14.29 -20.65 -19.53
C CYS A 22 -14.77 -21.59 -20.65
N ALA A 23 -15.77 -21.19 -21.43
CA ALA A 23 -16.26 -21.95 -22.57
C ALA A 23 -15.22 -21.99 -23.71
N ALA A 24 -14.50 -20.91 -23.99
CA ALA A 24 -13.44 -20.86 -24.98
C ALA A 24 -12.23 -21.71 -24.58
N LEU A 25 -11.84 -21.71 -23.30
CA LEU A 25 -10.79 -22.59 -22.78
C LEU A 25 -11.21 -24.08 -22.82
N ALA A 26 -12.47 -24.40 -22.45
CA ALA A 26 -12.99 -25.75 -22.51
C ALA A 26 -13.04 -26.29 -23.97
N LEU A 27 -13.35 -25.42 -24.94
CA LEU A 27 -13.30 -25.80 -26.37
C LEU A 27 -11.86 -25.98 -26.88
N ALA A 28 -10.89 -25.20 -26.41
CA ALA A 28 -9.48 -25.35 -26.77
C ALA A 28 -8.88 -26.66 -26.24
N VAL A 29 -9.29 -27.11 -25.05
CA VAL A 29 -8.87 -28.41 -24.46
C VAL A 29 -9.57 -29.60 -25.12
N ALA A 30 -10.80 -29.46 -25.59
CA ALA A 30 -11.56 -30.51 -26.24
C ALA A 30 -11.15 -30.77 -27.72
N GLY A 31 -10.40 -29.84 -28.31
CA GLY A 31 -10.00 -29.89 -29.73
C GLY A 31 -8.63 -30.54 -30.01
N THR A 32 -7.90 -31.03 -29.03
CA THR A 32 -6.61 -31.68 -29.25
C THR A 32 -6.79 -33.14 -29.75
N PRO A 33 -6.29 -33.50 -30.96
CA PRO A 33 -6.29 -34.90 -31.38
C PRO A 33 -5.38 -35.71 -30.47
N ALA A 34 -5.86 -36.86 -30.04
CA ALA A 34 -5.13 -37.79 -29.18
C ALA A 34 -3.73 -38.06 -29.74
N LEU A 35 -2.70 -37.46 -29.15
CA LEU A 35 -1.30 -37.77 -29.44
C LEU A 35 -0.99 -39.17 -28.90
N ARG A 36 -0.73 -40.08 -29.80
CA ARG A 36 -0.26 -41.42 -29.47
C ARG A 36 1.05 -41.33 -28.70
N ALA A 37 1.08 -41.99 -27.56
CA ALA A 37 2.29 -42.20 -26.77
C ALA A 37 3.40 -42.79 -27.64
N GLN A 38 4.46 -42.05 -27.87
CA GLN A 38 5.71 -42.56 -28.39
C GLN A 38 6.48 -43.27 -27.27
N THR A 39 6.86 -44.47 -27.51
CA THR A 39 7.70 -45.32 -26.66
C THR A 39 9.02 -44.63 -26.32
N ALA A 40 9.38 -44.67 -25.04
CA ALA A 40 10.61 -44.13 -24.50
C ALA A 40 11.85 -44.60 -25.25
N ALA A 41 12.61 -43.70 -25.80
CA ALA A 41 13.96 -43.90 -26.29
C ALA A 41 14.95 -43.97 -25.12
N ALA A 42 15.97 -44.78 -25.27
CA ALA A 42 17.05 -44.99 -24.31
C ALA A 42 17.77 -43.68 -23.97
N PRO A 43 18.36 -43.55 -22.76
CA PRO A 43 19.01 -42.32 -22.33
C PRO A 43 20.17 -41.96 -23.24
N ALA A 44 20.14 -40.71 -23.74
CA ALA A 44 21.25 -40.13 -24.49
C ALA A 44 22.45 -39.87 -23.54
N PRO A 45 23.69 -39.87 -24.08
CA PRO A 45 24.88 -39.61 -23.31
C PRO A 45 24.83 -38.20 -22.72
N ALA A 46 25.38 -38.03 -21.49
CA ALA A 46 25.43 -36.81 -20.75
C ALA A 46 25.86 -35.64 -21.66
N ALA A 47 24.98 -34.66 -21.78
CA ALA A 47 25.31 -33.39 -22.42
C ALA A 47 26.43 -32.72 -21.65
N SER A 48 27.40 -32.18 -22.37
CA SER A 48 28.40 -31.26 -21.81
C SER A 48 27.69 -30.18 -21.02
N GLU A 49 28.14 -29.88 -19.81
CA GLU A 49 27.68 -28.73 -19.03
C GLU A 49 27.79 -27.48 -19.91
N THR A 50 26.64 -27.06 -20.40
CA THR A 50 26.50 -25.73 -20.98
C THR A 50 26.58 -24.78 -19.80
N ILE A 51 27.60 -23.93 -19.76
CA ILE A 51 27.69 -22.84 -18.77
C ILE A 51 26.48 -21.95 -19.08
N GLU A 52 25.43 -22.06 -18.30
CA GLU A 52 24.31 -21.14 -18.35
C GLU A 52 24.81 -19.83 -17.75
N LEU A 53 24.90 -18.77 -18.55
CA LEU A 53 25.17 -17.42 -18.08
C LEU A 53 24.06 -17.01 -17.10
N PRO A 54 24.37 -16.28 -16.01
CA PRO A 54 23.37 -15.79 -15.08
C PRO A 54 22.34 -14.97 -15.86
N SER A 55 21.08 -15.41 -15.82
CA SER A 55 19.98 -14.74 -16.52
C SER A 55 19.58 -13.48 -15.75
N PHE A 56 18.95 -12.54 -16.45
CA PHE A 56 18.24 -11.44 -15.83
C PHE A 56 16.94 -11.90 -15.12
N SER A 57 16.55 -13.15 -15.28
CA SER A 57 15.34 -13.71 -14.72
C SER A 57 15.63 -14.56 -13.48
N VAL A 58 14.72 -14.55 -12.53
CA VAL A 58 14.80 -15.41 -11.34
C VAL A 58 14.64 -16.87 -11.75
N THR A 59 15.46 -17.73 -11.17
CA THR A 59 15.35 -19.17 -11.31
C THR A 59 14.78 -19.75 -10.02
N THR A 60 13.48 -20.07 -10.01
CA THR A 60 12.78 -20.64 -8.84
C THR A 60 13.06 -22.13 -8.63
N THR A 61 13.72 -22.79 -9.59
CA THR A 61 14.10 -24.22 -9.49
C THR A 61 15.04 -24.53 -8.33
N GLN A 62 15.74 -23.53 -7.79
CA GLN A 62 16.63 -23.67 -6.65
C GLN A 62 15.97 -23.35 -5.31
N ASP A 63 14.75 -22.85 -5.32
CA ASP A 63 14.01 -22.52 -4.10
C ASP A 63 13.64 -23.80 -3.34
N LYS A 64 13.69 -23.73 -2.02
CA LYS A 64 13.38 -24.87 -1.13
C LYS A 64 12.29 -24.45 -0.14
N GLY A 65 11.04 -24.73 -0.48
CA GLY A 65 9.94 -24.32 0.36
C GLY A 65 9.85 -22.81 0.52
N TYR A 66 10.03 -22.31 1.74
CA TYR A 66 10.03 -20.87 2.03
C TYR A 66 11.37 -20.18 1.75
N LEU A 67 12.44 -20.93 1.56
CA LEU A 67 13.76 -20.39 1.28
C LEU A 67 13.93 -20.08 -0.20
N ALA A 68 14.02 -18.80 -0.54
CA ALA A 68 14.41 -18.32 -1.86
C ALA A 68 15.95 -18.31 -1.97
N ALA A 69 16.49 -18.93 -3.01
CA ALA A 69 17.94 -19.05 -3.18
C ALA A 69 18.60 -17.78 -3.74
N ASN A 70 17.94 -17.10 -4.67
CA ASN A 70 18.50 -16.00 -5.46
C ASN A 70 17.55 -14.81 -5.48
N SER A 71 18.08 -13.64 -5.85
CA SER A 71 17.33 -12.41 -6.12
C SER A 71 17.85 -11.73 -7.39
N VAL A 72 16.96 -11.09 -8.13
CA VAL A 72 17.30 -10.19 -9.24
C VAL A 72 17.10 -8.73 -8.85
N SER A 73 16.27 -8.46 -7.84
CA SER A 73 15.87 -7.10 -7.45
C SER A 73 17.04 -6.28 -6.89
N ALA A 74 18.02 -6.93 -6.29
CA ALA A 74 19.14 -6.23 -5.66
C ALA A 74 20.29 -5.84 -6.61
N THR A 75 20.43 -6.52 -7.76
CA THR A 75 21.57 -6.32 -8.69
C THR A 75 21.20 -6.39 -10.16
N ARG A 76 19.92 -6.54 -10.50
CA ARG A 76 19.40 -6.79 -11.86
C ARG A 76 19.91 -8.08 -12.50
N ILE A 77 20.82 -8.79 -11.87
CA ILE A 77 21.37 -10.07 -12.32
C ILE A 77 21.04 -11.10 -11.26
N ASN A 78 20.62 -12.30 -11.68
CA ASN A 78 20.33 -13.40 -10.77
C ASN A 78 21.55 -13.70 -9.86
N THR A 79 21.46 -13.36 -8.59
CA THR A 79 22.53 -13.42 -7.61
C THR A 79 22.04 -14.15 -6.35
N PRO A 80 22.84 -15.11 -5.80
CA PRO A 80 22.47 -15.75 -4.53
C PRO A 80 22.27 -14.70 -3.42
N ILE A 81 21.16 -14.84 -2.67
CA ILE A 81 20.84 -13.90 -1.58
C ILE A 81 21.93 -13.90 -0.50
N SER A 82 22.58 -15.03 -0.28
CA SER A 82 23.71 -15.18 0.65
C SER A 82 24.96 -14.37 0.24
N ASP A 83 25.08 -14.04 -1.04
CA ASP A 83 26.24 -13.33 -1.60
C ASP A 83 26.00 -11.83 -1.76
N LEU A 84 24.77 -11.35 -1.51
CA LEU A 84 24.42 -9.95 -1.60
C LEU A 84 24.82 -9.20 -0.33
N PRO A 85 25.63 -8.11 -0.42
CA PRO A 85 25.97 -7.27 0.73
C PRO A 85 24.85 -6.26 1.05
N PHE A 86 23.58 -6.70 1.00
CA PHE A 86 22.36 -5.94 1.31
C PHE A 86 21.34 -6.86 1.96
N SER A 87 20.43 -6.29 2.76
CA SER A 87 19.29 -7.03 3.29
C SER A 87 18.20 -7.20 2.22
N VAL A 88 17.83 -8.45 1.96
CA VAL A 88 16.76 -8.81 1.00
C VAL A 88 15.91 -9.89 1.64
N SER A 89 14.59 -9.66 1.70
CA SER A 89 13.59 -10.68 2.03
C SER A 89 12.95 -11.17 0.73
N ALA A 90 12.80 -12.47 0.57
CA ALA A 90 12.15 -13.02 -0.63
C ALA A 90 11.13 -14.10 -0.23
N PHE A 91 9.92 -13.95 -0.75
CA PHE A 91 8.78 -14.82 -0.48
C PHE A 91 8.46 -15.66 -1.71
N THR A 92 8.55 -16.96 -1.54
CA THR A 92 8.29 -17.94 -2.61
C THR A 92 6.80 -18.10 -2.85
N GLN A 93 6.43 -18.64 -4.01
CA GLN A 93 5.05 -18.98 -4.32
C GLN A 93 4.43 -19.90 -3.26
N GLN A 94 5.19 -20.88 -2.74
CA GLN A 94 4.70 -21.75 -1.68
C GLN A 94 4.35 -20.99 -0.40
N PHE A 95 5.15 -20.00 0.00
CA PHE A 95 4.84 -19.15 1.16
C PHE A 95 3.53 -18.37 0.95
N ILE A 96 3.36 -17.78 -0.24
CA ILE A 96 2.16 -17.02 -0.62
C ILE A 96 0.90 -17.91 -0.56
N GLU A 97 0.98 -19.12 -1.10
CA GLU A 97 -0.13 -20.09 -1.10
C GLU A 97 -0.46 -20.57 0.33
N ASP A 98 0.56 -20.91 1.13
CA ASP A 98 0.38 -21.47 2.47
C ASP A 98 -0.19 -20.46 3.47
N THR A 99 0.16 -19.17 3.32
CA THR A 99 -0.40 -18.09 4.15
C THR A 99 -1.82 -17.73 3.74
N GLY A 100 -2.27 -18.15 2.54
CA GLY A 100 -3.59 -17.81 2.01
C GLY A 100 -3.71 -16.31 1.70
N ALA A 101 -2.62 -15.68 1.30
CA ALA A 101 -2.56 -14.26 0.97
C ALA A 101 -3.55 -13.92 -0.15
N THR A 102 -4.31 -12.85 0.04
CA THR A 102 -5.29 -12.33 -0.93
C THR A 102 -4.83 -11.03 -1.59
N ASP A 103 -3.89 -10.34 -0.98
CA ASP A 103 -3.24 -9.15 -1.50
C ASP A 103 -1.72 -9.19 -1.25
N LEU A 104 -0.99 -8.20 -1.77
CA LEU A 104 0.45 -8.14 -1.63
C LEU A 104 0.89 -7.83 -0.19
N TYR A 105 0.11 -7.04 0.56
CA TYR A 105 0.42 -6.75 1.96
C TYR A 105 0.39 -8.01 2.83
N ASP A 106 -0.53 -8.92 2.56
CA ASP A 106 -0.60 -10.22 3.26
C ASP A 106 0.70 -11.02 3.15
N VAL A 107 1.45 -10.82 2.09
CA VAL A 107 2.78 -11.45 1.88
C VAL A 107 3.86 -10.66 2.60
N VAL A 108 3.97 -9.35 2.31
CA VAL A 108 5.13 -8.55 2.74
C VAL A 108 5.11 -8.16 4.20
N LYS A 109 3.96 -8.24 4.90
CA LYS A 109 3.87 -8.02 6.35
C LYS A 109 4.77 -8.93 7.17
N TYR A 110 5.21 -10.06 6.60
CA TYR A 110 6.15 -10.96 7.26
C TYR A 110 7.60 -10.51 7.16
N ALA A 111 7.97 -9.61 6.22
CA ALA A 111 9.32 -9.04 6.18
C ALA A 111 9.58 -8.14 7.41
N ALA A 112 10.79 -8.18 7.93
CA ALA A 112 11.18 -7.30 9.05
C ALA A 112 11.10 -5.83 8.64
N GLY A 113 10.57 -4.98 9.52
CA GLY A 113 10.47 -3.53 9.29
C GLY A 113 9.41 -3.11 8.28
N VAL A 114 8.44 -3.99 7.93
CA VAL A 114 7.36 -3.68 6.98
C VAL A 114 6.02 -3.63 7.71
N THR A 115 5.30 -2.51 7.52
CA THR A 115 3.92 -2.32 7.98
C THR A 115 3.01 -1.91 6.83
N SER A 116 1.69 -1.91 7.06
CA SER A 116 0.75 -1.26 6.14
C SER A 116 1.08 0.22 6.01
N GLY A 117 1.00 0.75 4.81
CA GLY A 117 0.98 2.18 4.58
C GLY A 117 -0.40 2.77 4.90
N ALA A 118 -0.52 4.08 4.70
CA ALA A 118 -1.81 4.76 4.84
C ALA A 118 -2.79 4.29 3.78
N LYS A 119 -3.91 3.74 4.23
CA LYS A 119 -5.06 3.42 3.36
C LYS A 119 -6.17 4.47 3.44
N GLU A 120 -5.82 5.67 3.89
CA GLU A 120 -6.70 6.75 4.39
C GLU A 120 -7.90 7.11 3.51
N PHE A 121 -7.95 6.94 2.29
CA PHE A 121 -9.09 7.26 1.41
C PHE A 121 -9.17 6.28 0.24
N ASN A 122 -8.33 5.27 0.26
CA ASN A 122 -8.05 4.44 -0.88
C ASN A 122 -8.04 2.97 -0.46
N ALA A 123 -9.16 2.49 0.03
CA ALA A 123 -9.35 1.07 0.22
C ALA A 123 -8.89 0.30 -1.03
N GLY A 124 -8.09 -0.73 -0.83
CA GLY A 124 -7.60 -1.55 -1.93
C GLY A 124 -6.32 -1.06 -2.61
N GLU A 125 -5.57 -0.14 -2.00
CA GLU A 125 -4.22 0.21 -2.46
C GLU A 125 -3.15 -0.56 -1.69
N ASP A 126 -2.24 -1.18 -2.43
CA ASP A 126 -1.05 -1.78 -1.85
C ASP A 126 0.01 -0.70 -1.62
N SER A 127 0.08 -0.20 -0.42
CA SER A 127 1.09 0.75 0.03
C SER A 127 1.72 0.22 1.31
N PHE A 128 3.03 0.34 1.41
CA PHE A 128 3.81 -0.22 2.51
C PHE A 128 4.66 0.86 3.15
N THR A 129 4.82 0.76 4.46
CA THR A 129 5.85 1.50 5.17
C THR A 129 7.00 0.54 5.48
N ILE A 130 8.18 0.82 4.92
CA ILE A 130 9.39 0.03 5.11
C ILE A 130 10.37 0.88 5.90
N ARG A 131 10.83 0.40 7.08
CA ARG A 131 11.75 1.14 7.95
C ARG A 131 11.28 2.59 8.24
N GLY A 132 9.95 2.80 8.24
CA GLY A 132 9.33 4.09 8.50
C GLY A 132 9.10 4.99 7.28
N PHE A 133 9.35 4.52 6.06
CA PHE A 133 9.14 5.28 4.83
C PHE A 133 8.14 4.58 3.92
N GLN A 134 7.15 5.34 3.46
CA GLN A 134 6.07 4.81 2.62
C GLN A 134 6.56 4.58 1.18
N GLN A 135 6.20 3.45 0.60
CA GLN A 135 6.56 3.04 -0.75
C GLN A 135 5.41 2.29 -1.43
N ALA A 136 5.22 2.55 -2.72
CA ALA A 136 4.38 1.74 -3.60
C ALA A 136 5.17 0.53 -4.13
N PRO A 137 4.50 -0.56 -4.57
CA PRO A 137 5.19 -1.70 -5.16
C PRO A 137 5.75 -1.42 -6.55
N GLU A 138 6.75 -2.21 -6.91
CA GLU A 138 7.32 -2.30 -8.26
C GLU A 138 6.93 -3.64 -8.87
N ARG A 139 6.66 -3.67 -10.17
CA ARG A 139 6.38 -4.89 -10.92
C ARG A 139 7.51 -5.20 -11.88
N ASN A 140 8.12 -6.37 -11.75
CA ASN A 140 9.27 -6.76 -12.58
C ASN A 140 10.39 -5.71 -12.61
N GLY A 141 10.48 -4.88 -11.57
CA GLY A 141 11.44 -3.78 -11.44
C GLY A 141 11.02 -2.47 -12.10
N PHE A 142 9.77 -2.33 -12.48
CA PHE A 142 9.19 -1.09 -13.00
C PHE A 142 8.15 -0.51 -12.04
N ASN A 143 8.09 0.82 -11.99
CA ASN A 143 7.09 1.51 -11.20
C ASN A 143 5.70 1.36 -11.84
N GLU A 144 4.71 0.92 -11.08
CA GLU A 144 3.36 0.68 -11.58
C GLU A 144 2.47 1.92 -11.70
N GLY A 145 3.01 3.07 -11.50
CA GLY A 145 2.28 4.30 -11.64
C GLY A 145 2.06 5.07 -10.35
N GLY A 146 2.50 6.30 -10.38
CA GLY A 146 2.65 7.17 -9.23
C GLY A 146 1.38 7.78 -8.65
N GLN A 147 0.24 7.09 -8.65
CA GLN A 147 -0.98 7.59 -8.02
C GLN A 147 -1.46 6.76 -6.83
N GLY A 148 -0.66 5.78 -6.36
CA GLY A 148 -0.98 5.02 -5.16
C GLY A 148 -2.25 4.16 -5.28
N ASN A 149 -2.73 3.88 -6.48
CA ASN A 149 -4.03 3.23 -6.70
C ASN A 149 -3.89 1.79 -7.21
N VAL A 150 -2.82 1.11 -6.83
CA VAL A 150 -2.52 -0.24 -7.32
C VAL A 150 -2.94 -1.27 -6.29
N TYR A 151 -3.79 -2.19 -6.70
CA TYR A 151 -4.07 -3.43 -5.99
C TYR A 151 -3.41 -4.59 -6.73
N VAL A 152 -2.62 -5.38 -6.04
CA VAL A 152 -1.88 -6.48 -6.65
C VAL A 152 -2.46 -7.82 -6.23
N ASP A 153 -3.05 -8.54 -7.18
CA ASP A 153 -3.59 -9.88 -6.95
C ASP A 153 -2.49 -10.94 -7.03
N PRO A 154 -2.37 -11.82 -6.02
CA PRO A 154 -1.33 -12.85 -5.99
C PRO A 154 -1.40 -13.89 -7.11
N VAL A 155 -2.49 -14.01 -7.87
CA VAL A 155 -2.66 -15.05 -8.90
C VAL A 155 -1.56 -15.04 -9.96
N ASN A 156 -1.03 -13.86 -10.30
CA ASN A 156 0.03 -13.68 -11.28
C ASN A 156 1.43 -13.48 -10.67
N ILE A 157 1.59 -13.70 -9.36
CA ILE A 157 2.87 -13.53 -8.68
C ILE A 157 3.62 -14.85 -8.63
N GLU A 158 4.86 -14.86 -9.13
CA GLU A 158 5.81 -15.98 -8.98
C GLU A 158 6.58 -15.83 -7.65
N ARG A 159 6.96 -14.58 -7.30
CA ARG A 159 7.78 -14.26 -6.13
C ARG A 159 7.62 -12.79 -5.74
N VAL A 160 7.78 -12.50 -4.46
CA VAL A 160 7.90 -11.14 -3.94
C VAL A 160 9.27 -10.96 -3.30
N GLU A 161 9.97 -9.89 -3.66
CA GLU A 161 11.26 -9.52 -3.11
C GLU A 161 11.21 -8.13 -2.48
N VAL A 162 11.68 -8.01 -1.24
CA VAL A 162 11.80 -6.73 -0.51
C VAL A 162 13.27 -6.41 -0.37
N VAL A 163 13.75 -5.44 -1.15
CA VAL A 163 15.11 -4.90 -1.06
C VAL A 163 15.09 -3.74 -0.07
N LYS A 164 15.80 -3.86 1.04
CA LYS A 164 15.76 -2.90 2.14
C LYS A 164 16.81 -1.82 2.02
N GLY A 165 16.46 -0.60 2.46
CA GLY A 165 17.30 0.59 2.35
C GLY A 165 17.21 1.28 0.99
N PRO A 166 17.87 2.46 0.83
CA PRO A 166 17.81 3.24 -0.40
C PRO A 166 18.27 2.43 -1.61
N SER A 167 17.44 2.33 -2.66
CA SER A 167 17.69 1.47 -3.83
C SER A 167 17.60 2.20 -5.17
N ALA A 168 17.81 3.51 -5.16
CA ALA A 168 17.64 4.35 -6.35
C ALA A 168 18.62 4.06 -7.49
N LEU A 169 19.74 3.38 -7.24
CA LEU A 169 20.66 2.95 -8.29
C LEU A 169 19.91 2.13 -9.38
N LEU A 170 19.01 1.23 -8.97
CA LEU A 170 18.31 0.33 -9.89
C LEU A 170 16.90 0.81 -10.23
N TYR A 171 16.22 1.47 -9.28
CA TYR A 171 14.81 1.80 -9.38
C TYR A 171 14.53 3.30 -9.63
N GLY A 172 15.54 4.17 -9.57
CA GLY A 172 15.36 5.61 -9.79
C GLY A 172 14.76 6.32 -8.59
N GLN A 173 13.65 7.01 -8.79
CA GLN A 173 12.96 7.73 -7.72
C GLN A 173 12.22 6.77 -6.79
N VAL A 174 12.78 6.48 -5.63
CA VAL A 174 12.19 5.59 -4.62
C VAL A 174 12.38 6.13 -3.20
N ALA A 175 11.47 5.76 -2.32
CA ALA A 175 11.60 6.07 -0.89
C ALA A 175 12.80 5.33 -0.27
N PRO A 176 13.41 5.88 0.78
CA PRO A 176 14.66 5.35 1.32
C PRO A 176 14.52 4.07 2.16
N GLY A 177 13.31 3.69 2.53
CA GLY A 177 13.08 2.49 3.34
C GLY A 177 13.40 1.20 2.62
N GLY A 178 13.14 1.17 1.32
CA GLY A 178 13.33 -0.01 0.48
C GLY A 178 12.33 -0.07 -0.67
N THR A 179 12.35 -1.17 -1.40
CA THR A 179 11.48 -1.42 -2.55
C THR A 179 10.85 -2.81 -2.41
N VAL A 180 9.54 -2.89 -2.60
CA VAL A 180 8.83 -4.16 -2.79
C VAL A 180 8.72 -4.41 -4.28
N ASN A 181 9.38 -5.43 -4.78
CA ASN A 181 9.29 -5.84 -6.18
C ASN A 181 8.59 -7.20 -6.28
N TYR A 182 7.46 -7.25 -6.96
CA TYR A 182 6.85 -8.53 -7.28
C TYR A 182 7.14 -8.95 -8.71
N ILE A 183 7.47 -10.22 -8.85
CA ILE A 183 7.89 -10.83 -10.10
C ILE A 183 6.73 -11.66 -10.61
N THR A 184 6.30 -11.39 -11.85
CA THR A 184 5.15 -12.05 -12.46
C THR A 184 5.50 -13.43 -13.02
N LYS A 185 4.49 -14.30 -13.04
CA LYS A 185 4.59 -15.65 -13.63
C LYS A 185 4.88 -15.58 -15.12
N THR A 186 5.87 -16.33 -15.56
CA THR A 186 6.24 -16.45 -16.98
C THR A 186 5.96 -17.84 -17.52
N PRO A 187 5.77 -18.00 -18.86
CA PRO A 187 5.64 -19.31 -19.50
C PRO A 187 6.86 -20.21 -19.26
N GLN A 188 6.60 -21.48 -19.00
CA GLN A 188 7.61 -22.50 -18.70
C GLN A 188 7.54 -23.68 -19.68
N PRO A 189 8.63 -24.42 -19.88
CA PRO A 189 8.56 -25.71 -20.57
C PRO A 189 7.64 -26.67 -19.81
N GLY A 190 6.82 -27.41 -20.55
CA GLY A 190 5.89 -28.35 -19.95
C GLY A 190 4.43 -27.88 -19.92
N LEU A 191 3.51 -28.80 -20.04
CA LEU A 191 2.08 -28.57 -19.96
C LEU A 191 1.62 -28.77 -18.53
N PHE A 192 0.99 -27.79 -17.96
CA PHE A 192 0.24 -27.91 -16.70
C PHE A 192 -0.97 -26.98 -16.67
N VAL A 193 -1.95 -27.35 -15.88
CA VAL A 193 -3.13 -26.51 -15.60
C VAL A 193 -3.44 -26.62 -14.11
N THR A 194 -3.56 -25.49 -13.46
CA THR A 194 -4.01 -25.39 -12.08
C THR A 194 -5.33 -24.62 -12.05
N ILE A 195 -6.34 -25.19 -11.41
CA ILE A 195 -7.64 -24.56 -11.20
C ILE A 195 -7.93 -24.53 -9.72
N GLY A 196 -8.22 -23.35 -9.19
CA GLY A 196 -8.58 -23.13 -7.79
C GLY A 196 -9.97 -22.56 -7.64
N GLY A 197 -10.64 -22.93 -6.56
CA GLY A 197 -11.91 -22.32 -6.16
C GLY A 197 -12.00 -22.28 -4.63
N GLY A 198 -12.61 -21.19 -4.11
CA GLY A 198 -12.76 -21.02 -2.66
C GLY A 198 -14.01 -20.20 -2.31
N ALA A 199 -14.44 -20.35 -1.06
CA ALA A 199 -15.51 -19.56 -0.46
C ALA A 199 -15.18 -19.31 1.02
N GLY A 200 -15.75 -18.26 1.59
CA GLY A 200 -15.42 -17.87 2.96
C GLY A 200 -16.48 -17.04 3.65
N SER A 201 -16.07 -16.42 4.75
CA SER A 201 -16.86 -15.42 5.48
C SER A 201 -17.33 -14.30 4.54
N ASP A 202 -18.37 -13.60 4.95
CA ASP A 202 -18.86 -12.41 4.26
C ASP A 202 -19.23 -12.66 2.77
N GLN A 203 -19.78 -13.86 2.49
CA GLN A 203 -20.15 -14.31 1.16
C GLN A 203 -19.01 -14.25 0.13
N TYR A 204 -17.78 -14.34 0.62
CA TYR A 204 -16.59 -14.38 -0.24
C TYR A 204 -16.55 -15.62 -1.10
N TYR A 205 -16.24 -15.45 -2.37
CA TYR A 205 -15.88 -16.53 -3.26
C TYR A 205 -14.84 -16.09 -4.28
N ARG A 206 -13.95 -17.01 -4.62
CA ARG A 206 -12.83 -16.78 -5.53
C ARG A 206 -12.65 -17.98 -6.46
N GLY A 207 -12.39 -17.71 -7.73
CA GLY A 207 -11.96 -18.70 -8.71
C GLY A 207 -10.64 -18.29 -9.34
N THR A 208 -9.72 -19.24 -9.53
CA THR A 208 -8.41 -18.99 -10.15
C THR A 208 -8.08 -20.01 -11.22
N VAL A 209 -7.28 -19.60 -12.19
CA VAL A 209 -6.72 -20.47 -13.21
C VAL A 209 -5.28 -20.08 -13.50
N ASP A 210 -4.42 -21.09 -13.66
CA ASP A 210 -3.03 -20.95 -14.13
C ASP A 210 -2.78 -22.07 -15.13
N ALA A 211 -2.69 -21.72 -16.40
CA ALA A 211 -2.55 -22.67 -17.49
C ALA A 211 -1.31 -22.37 -18.32
N ASN A 212 -0.36 -23.28 -18.33
CA ASN A 212 0.88 -23.18 -19.08
C ASN A 212 0.89 -24.18 -20.25
N VAL A 213 1.05 -23.67 -21.47
CA VAL A 213 0.93 -24.46 -22.70
C VAL A 213 2.12 -24.20 -23.61
N PRO A 214 3.01 -25.17 -23.82
CA PRO A 214 4.00 -25.11 -24.88
C PRO A 214 3.29 -25.21 -26.24
N LEU A 215 3.21 -24.07 -26.98
CA LEU A 215 2.54 -24.01 -28.28
C LEU A 215 3.38 -24.67 -29.38
N ILE A 216 4.70 -24.45 -29.37
CA ILE A 216 5.66 -25.02 -30.33
C ILE A 216 6.89 -25.50 -29.55
N GLY A 217 6.81 -26.70 -28.93
CA GLY A 217 7.90 -27.22 -28.09
C GLY A 217 8.42 -26.15 -27.12
N ASP A 218 9.75 -26.04 -27.03
CA ASP A 218 10.39 -24.99 -26.20
C ASP A 218 10.56 -23.64 -26.94
N THR A 219 10.13 -23.55 -28.21
CA THR A 219 10.30 -22.35 -29.02
C THR A 219 9.25 -21.30 -28.72
N LEU A 220 7.99 -21.71 -28.54
CA LEU A 220 6.91 -20.76 -28.25
C LEU A 220 6.07 -21.28 -27.10
N LEU A 221 6.13 -20.60 -26.00
CA LEU A 221 5.46 -20.94 -24.75
C LEU A 221 4.39 -19.90 -24.43
N PHE A 222 3.26 -20.35 -23.94
CA PHE A 222 2.15 -19.50 -23.52
C PHE A 222 1.73 -19.87 -22.11
N ARG A 223 1.45 -18.86 -21.28
CA ARG A 223 0.84 -19.04 -19.97
C ARG A 223 -0.32 -18.05 -19.81
N PHE A 224 -1.37 -18.49 -19.19
CA PHE A 224 -2.50 -17.65 -18.82
C PHE A 224 -2.77 -17.83 -17.34
N THR A 225 -2.73 -16.72 -16.60
CA THR A 225 -3.21 -16.68 -15.22
C THR A 225 -4.43 -15.79 -15.13
N GLY A 226 -5.36 -16.12 -14.25
CA GLY A 226 -6.56 -15.33 -14.06
C GLY A 226 -7.23 -15.61 -12.74
N ALA A 227 -7.90 -14.58 -12.21
CA ALA A 227 -8.70 -14.67 -11.01
C ALA A 227 -10.01 -13.90 -11.18
N TYR A 228 -11.04 -14.43 -10.57
CA TYR A 228 -12.28 -13.72 -10.28
C TYR A 228 -12.59 -13.85 -8.81
N GLU A 229 -12.85 -12.73 -8.17
CA GLU A 229 -13.15 -12.65 -6.75
C GLU A 229 -14.39 -11.78 -6.54
N ASN A 230 -15.23 -12.18 -5.61
CA ASN A 230 -16.35 -11.39 -5.17
C ASN A 230 -16.60 -11.68 -3.68
N GLY A 231 -17.00 -10.66 -2.94
CA GLY A 231 -17.28 -10.77 -1.52
C GLY A 231 -17.96 -9.51 -0.99
N PHE A 232 -18.32 -9.57 0.27
CA PHE A 232 -18.77 -8.41 1.01
C PHE A 232 -17.75 -8.09 2.09
N GLU A 233 -17.62 -6.83 2.43
CA GLU A 233 -16.90 -6.42 3.63
C GLU A 233 -17.78 -6.71 4.87
N PHE A 234 -17.20 -6.62 6.06
CA PHE A 234 -17.91 -6.97 7.31
C PHE A 234 -18.77 -5.83 7.87
N GLU A 235 -18.76 -4.69 7.21
CA GLU A 235 -19.44 -3.48 7.65
C GLU A 235 -20.97 -3.58 7.51
N ASN A 236 -21.66 -2.68 8.22
CA ASN A 236 -23.13 -2.66 8.23
C ASN A 236 -23.79 -2.28 6.91
N ILE A 237 -23.05 -1.59 6.04
CA ILE A 237 -23.52 -1.26 4.69
C ILE A 237 -23.12 -2.43 3.78
N PRO A 238 -23.99 -2.87 2.86
CA PRO A 238 -23.62 -3.91 1.90
C PRO A 238 -22.50 -3.42 0.99
N ASN A 239 -21.27 -3.69 1.37
CA ASN A 239 -20.05 -3.36 0.65
C ASN A 239 -19.66 -4.56 -0.20
N GLN A 240 -19.95 -4.48 -1.49
CA GLN A 240 -19.55 -5.50 -2.45
C GLN A 240 -18.21 -5.13 -3.06
N SER A 241 -17.30 -6.11 -3.06
CA SER A 241 -16.04 -6.04 -3.81
C SER A 241 -16.05 -7.09 -4.92
N GLU A 242 -15.75 -6.67 -6.13
CA GLU A 242 -15.60 -7.56 -7.29
C GLU A 242 -14.26 -7.28 -7.96
N THR A 243 -13.42 -8.31 -8.09
CA THR A 243 -12.11 -8.20 -8.74
C THR A 243 -12.01 -9.20 -9.88
N THR A 244 -11.49 -8.78 -11.02
CA THR A 244 -11.16 -9.64 -12.16
C THR A 244 -9.74 -9.36 -12.62
N VAL A 245 -8.93 -10.41 -12.72
CA VAL A 245 -7.56 -10.33 -13.23
C VAL A 245 -7.41 -11.31 -14.38
N LEU A 246 -6.84 -10.84 -15.50
CA LEU A 246 -6.52 -11.64 -16.68
C LEU A 246 -5.09 -11.32 -17.08
N SER A 247 -4.21 -12.33 -17.11
CA SER A 247 -2.79 -12.12 -17.38
C SER A 247 -2.27 -13.18 -18.36
N PRO A 248 -2.48 -13.00 -19.68
CA PRO A 248 -1.80 -13.81 -20.70
C PRO A 248 -0.33 -13.39 -20.84
N SER A 249 0.55 -14.37 -20.98
CA SER A 249 1.97 -14.15 -21.24
C SER A 249 2.49 -15.09 -22.32
N LEU A 250 3.51 -14.64 -23.04
CA LEU A 250 4.12 -15.36 -24.14
C LEU A 250 5.65 -15.30 -24.01
N THR A 251 6.32 -16.44 -24.18
CA THR A 251 7.76 -16.50 -24.36
C THR A 251 8.07 -17.08 -25.72
N TRP A 252 8.77 -16.33 -26.56
CA TRP A 252 9.22 -16.76 -27.87
C TRP A 252 10.75 -16.83 -27.91
N ASN A 253 11.28 -18.05 -27.86
CA ASN A 253 12.69 -18.33 -28.05
C ASN A 253 13.00 -18.31 -29.56
N ILE A 254 13.27 -17.10 -30.10
CA ILE A 254 13.50 -16.84 -31.54
C ILE A 254 14.71 -17.64 -32.03
N THR A 255 15.77 -17.63 -31.21
CA THR A 255 16.95 -18.47 -31.37
C THR A 255 17.41 -18.95 -29.99
N LYS A 256 18.48 -19.76 -29.95
CA LYS A 256 19.10 -20.15 -28.67
C LYS A 256 19.63 -18.95 -27.84
N ASN A 257 19.89 -17.83 -28.51
CA ASN A 257 20.53 -16.66 -27.92
C ASN A 257 19.62 -15.42 -27.94
N LEU A 258 18.37 -15.56 -28.36
CA LEU A 258 17.45 -14.43 -28.47
C LEU A 258 16.04 -14.87 -28.07
N ALA A 259 15.49 -14.27 -27.06
CA ALA A 259 14.14 -14.54 -26.57
C ALA A 259 13.34 -13.25 -26.42
N LEU A 260 12.08 -13.29 -26.82
CA LEU A 260 11.10 -12.24 -26.58
C LEU A 260 10.06 -12.76 -25.58
N LYS A 261 9.87 -12.00 -24.49
CA LYS A 261 8.82 -12.26 -23.51
C LYS A 261 7.81 -11.11 -23.57
N VAL A 262 6.54 -11.44 -23.57
CA VAL A 262 5.45 -10.43 -23.54
C VAL A 262 4.48 -10.83 -22.45
N ASN A 263 4.24 -9.93 -21.52
CA ASN A 263 3.26 -10.07 -20.45
C ASN A 263 2.21 -8.98 -20.60
N TYR A 264 0.96 -9.35 -20.56
CA TYR A 264 -0.14 -8.42 -20.49
C TYR A 264 -0.95 -8.70 -19.24
N GLN A 265 -1.45 -7.67 -18.59
CA GLN A 265 -2.39 -7.79 -17.48
C GLN A 265 -3.54 -6.81 -17.67
N SER A 266 -4.74 -7.31 -17.52
CA SER A 266 -5.93 -6.50 -17.33
C SER A 266 -6.46 -6.77 -15.93
N PHE A 267 -6.58 -5.71 -15.17
CA PHE A 267 -7.12 -5.74 -13.82
C PHE A 267 -8.35 -4.83 -13.76
N TYR A 268 -9.42 -5.34 -13.21
CA TYR A 268 -10.63 -4.60 -12.92
C TYR A 268 -11.07 -4.85 -11.49
N ARG A 269 -11.35 -3.78 -10.75
CA ARG A 269 -11.97 -3.86 -9.44
C ARG A 269 -13.12 -2.88 -9.33
N TYR A 270 -14.23 -3.36 -8.84
CA TYR A 270 -15.35 -2.57 -8.36
C TYR A 270 -15.51 -2.85 -6.87
N GLU A 271 -15.62 -1.80 -6.09
CA GLU A 271 -15.86 -1.93 -4.66
C GLU A 271 -16.74 -0.78 -4.17
N ASN A 272 -17.52 -1.03 -3.14
CA ASN A 272 -17.93 0.05 -2.27
C ASN A 272 -16.73 0.39 -1.41
N PRO A 273 -16.38 1.67 -1.22
CA PRO A 273 -15.23 2.05 -0.43
C PRO A 273 -15.29 1.41 0.96
N ALA A 274 -14.14 1.00 1.47
CA ALA A 274 -14.08 0.44 2.81
C ALA A 274 -14.52 1.48 3.84
N ALA A 275 -15.12 0.98 4.90
CA ALA A 275 -15.47 1.74 6.08
C ALA A 275 -14.30 2.59 6.55
N VAL A 276 -14.52 3.87 6.56
CA VAL A 276 -13.63 4.78 7.23
C VAL A 276 -14.21 5.00 8.63
N TYR A 277 -13.45 4.65 9.64
CA TYR A 277 -13.83 4.90 11.02
C TYR A 277 -13.60 6.38 11.33
N PRO A 278 -14.46 7.08 12.11
CA PRO A 278 -14.21 8.48 12.41
C PRO A 278 -12.80 8.67 13.00
N PRO A 279 -11.96 9.57 12.43
CA PRO A 279 -10.55 9.61 12.80
C PRO A 279 -10.33 10.20 14.18
N ASN A 280 -10.99 11.31 14.47
CA ASN A 280 -10.66 12.16 15.58
C ASN A 280 -11.90 12.71 16.27
N MET A 281 -11.73 13.11 17.53
CA MET A 281 -12.75 13.85 18.28
C MET A 281 -12.31 15.29 18.49
N ASP A 282 -13.24 16.19 18.26
CA ASP A 282 -13.02 17.62 18.37
C ASP A 282 -14.03 18.28 19.32
N VAL A 283 -13.62 19.32 20.01
CA VAL A 283 -14.53 20.11 20.85
C VAL A 283 -15.16 21.20 20.02
N ALA A 284 -16.50 21.19 19.95
CA ALA A 284 -17.25 22.22 19.26
C ALA A 284 -18.01 23.12 20.22
N THR A 285 -18.36 24.31 19.77
CA THR A 285 -19.21 25.19 20.58
C THR A 285 -20.58 24.56 20.78
N PRO A 286 -21.19 24.64 21.98
CA PRO A 286 -22.52 24.07 22.20
C PRO A 286 -23.58 24.59 21.22
N ALA A 287 -23.45 25.88 20.80
CA ALA A 287 -24.35 26.45 19.81
C ALA A 287 -24.22 25.82 18.41
N SER A 288 -23.00 25.44 18.01
CA SER A 288 -22.73 24.72 16.76
C SER A 288 -23.38 23.33 16.77
N ILE A 289 -23.21 22.56 17.84
CA ILE A 289 -23.86 21.26 18.02
C ILE A 289 -25.38 21.39 17.95
N VAL A 290 -25.97 22.32 18.70
CA VAL A 290 -27.44 22.56 18.65
C VAL A 290 -27.90 22.93 17.24
N THR A 291 -27.09 23.68 16.50
CA THR A 291 -27.44 24.06 15.12
C THR A 291 -27.37 22.84 14.18
N ALA A 292 -26.37 21.99 14.35
CA ALA A 292 -26.22 20.76 13.58
C ALA A 292 -27.36 19.77 13.83
N LEU A 293 -27.93 19.74 15.01
CA LEU A 293 -29.04 18.87 15.43
C LEU A 293 -30.45 19.39 15.08
N LYS A 294 -30.58 20.46 14.30
CA LYS A 294 -31.87 21.00 13.91
C LYS A 294 -32.53 20.17 12.81
N GLY A 295 -33.51 19.39 13.19
CA GLY A 295 -34.44 18.72 12.29
C GLY A 295 -34.54 17.22 12.52
N PRO A 296 -35.69 16.60 12.23
CA PRO A 296 -35.88 15.17 12.26
C PRO A 296 -35.07 14.54 11.12
N GLY A 297 -34.20 13.58 11.47
CA GLY A 297 -33.39 12.87 10.49
C GLY A 297 -32.19 13.68 9.99
N PHE A 298 -31.76 14.67 10.74
CA PHE A 298 -30.58 15.46 10.44
C PHE A 298 -30.49 15.83 8.96
N GLY A 299 -31.48 16.58 8.51
CA GLY A 299 -31.52 17.15 7.16
C GLY A 299 -30.29 18.01 6.89
N PRO A 300 -30.18 18.60 5.70
CA PRO A 300 -29.04 19.41 5.32
C PRO A 300 -28.67 20.39 6.42
N SER A 301 -27.55 20.15 7.08
CA SER A 301 -26.99 21.07 8.05
C SER A 301 -25.97 21.95 7.36
N PRO A 302 -25.93 23.23 7.66
CA PRO A 302 -24.88 24.08 7.15
C PRO A 302 -23.53 23.61 7.70
N SER A 303 -22.64 23.22 6.83
CA SER A 303 -21.26 22.79 7.15
C SER A 303 -20.48 23.83 7.96
N ALA A 304 -20.84 25.09 7.81
CA ALA A 304 -20.27 26.21 8.56
C ALA A 304 -20.66 26.24 10.04
N ALA A 305 -21.57 25.37 10.51
CA ALA A 305 -21.97 25.32 11.90
C ALA A 305 -21.03 24.50 12.79
N LEU A 306 -20.36 23.50 12.19
CA LEU A 306 -19.42 22.63 12.91
C LEU A 306 -17.98 23.09 12.60
N THR A 307 -17.33 23.64 13.60
CA THR A 307 -15.93 24.01 13.54
C THR A 307 -15.28 23.62 14.85
N SER A 308 -14.07 23.12 14.78
CA SER A 308 -13.25 22.89 15.96
C SER A 308 -12.91 24.22 16.65
N LEU A 309 -12.61 24.15 17.93
CA LEU A 309 -12.12 25.26 18.70
C LEU A 309 -10.58 25.30 18.66
N ALA A 310 -9.99 25.54 17.50
CA ALA A 310 -8.54 25.51 17.27
C ALA A 310 -7.71 26.24 18.32
N GLY A 311 -8.25 27.32 18.88
CA GLY A 311 -7.62 28.05 20.00
C GLY A 311 -7.68 27.27 21.32
N VAL A 312 -8.64 26.38 21.49
CA VAL A 312 -8.79 25.49 22.66
C VAL A 312 -7.77 24.38 22.60
N ASP A 313 -7.58 23.79 21.45
CA ASP A 313 -6.66 22.67 21.24
C ASP A 313 -5.23 23.10 21.51
N ALA A 314 -4.80 24.25 20.96
CA ALA A 314 -3.50 24.83 21.24
C ALA A 314 -3.30 25.17 22.73
N ALA A 315 -4.33 25.69 23.39
CA ALA A 315 -4.27 26.01 24.81
C ALA A 315 -4.34 24.79 25.74
N ALA A 316 -4.94 23.69 25.25
CA ALA A 316 -4.95 22.39 25.94
C ALA A 316 -3.58 21.69 25.87
N GLY A 317 -2.66 22.20 25.04
CA GLY A 317 -1.33 21.61 24.85
C GLY A 317 -1.23 20.67 23.67
N PHE A 318 -2.29 20.57 22.87
CA PHE A 318 -2.23 19.92 21.58
C PHE A 318 -1.49 20.84 20.62
N LYS A 319 -0.58 20.27 19.89
CA LYS A 319 0.32 21.03 19.06
C LYS A 319 -0.19 21.18 17.64
N ASP A 320 -1.13 20.37 17.23
CA ASP A 320 -1.89 20.57 16.02
C ASP A 320 -3.28 21.11 16.36
N ALA A 321 -3.74 22.07 15.57
CA ALA A 321 -4.96 22.82 15.86
C ALA A 321 -6.25 22.03 15.58
N ALA A 322 -6.13 20.76 15.17
CA ALA A 322 -7.28 20.06 14.67
C ALA A 322 -7.74 18.89 15.54
N ASP A 323 -6.83 18.16 16.23
CA ASP A 323 -7.21 16.79 16.54
C ASP A 323 -6.77 16.31 17.91
N VAL A 324 -7.74 15.98 18.72
CA VAL A 324 -7.54 15.16 19.91
C VAL A 324 -7.52 13.71 19.47
N GLY A 325 -6.34 13.16 19.32
CA GLY A 325 -6.14 11.78 18.91
C GLY A 325 -6.80 10.77 19.84
N PHE A 326 -7.39 9.76 19.25
CA PHE A 326 -8.16 8.74 19.91
C PHE A 326 -7.59 7.33 19.65
N SER A 327 -7.15 6.65 20.69
CA SER A 327 -6.52 5.35 20.58
C SER A 327 -7.46 4.21 20.97
N GLY A 328 -8.39 3.83 20.10
CA GLY A 328 -9.26 2.67 20.33
C GLY A 328 -10.63 2.79 19.69
N PRO A 329 -11.53 1.78 19.85
CA PRO A 329 -12.86 1.87 19.28
C PRO A 329 -13.64 2.99 19.95
N TYR A 330 -14.33 3.77 19.15
CA TYR A 330 -15.23 4.81 19.64
C TYR A 330 -16.26 4.18 20.59
N PRO A 331 -16.42 4.71 21.82
CA PRO A 331 -17.44 4.21 22.73
C PRO A 331 -18.82 4.32 22.09
N GLY A 332 -19.55 3.20 22.12
CA GLY A 332 -20.90 3.16 21.56
C GLY A 332 -20.99 2.91 20.06
N LEU A 333 -19.91 2.95 19.30
CA LEU A 333 -19.92 2.56 17.90
C LEU A 333 -19.56 1.07 17.75
N PRO A 334 -20.31 0.28 16.98
CA PRO A 334 -19.95 -1.10 16.71
C PRO A 334 -18.74 -1.18 15.78
N ARG A 335 -17.99 -2.29 15.83
CA ARG A 335 -16.82 -2.52 14.96
C ARG A 335 -17.15 -2.43 13.48
N ASN A 336 -18.34 -2.83 13.10
CA ASN A 336 -18.83 -2.83 11.73
C ASN A 336 -19.56 -1.52 11.36
N PHE A 337 -19.31 -0.44 12.11
CA PHE A 337 -19.83 0.87 11.76
C PHE A 337 -19.15 1.37 10.50
N ASP A 338 -19.97 1.78 9.55
CA ASP A 338 -19.54 2.41 8.31
C ASP A 338 -20.39 3.67 8.12
N TYR A 339 -19.75 4.80 7.89
CA TYR A 339 -20.43 6.05 7.61
C TYR A 339 -20.56 6.37 6.12
N ASP A 340 -19.96 5.54 5.25
CA ASP A 340 -20.14 5.67 3.82
C ASP A 340 -21.58 5.44 3.40
N ASN A 341 -21.90 5.85 2.21
CA ASN A 341 -23.22 5.70 1.66
C ASN A 341 -23.28 4.40 0.84
N ALA A 342 -24.33 3.62 0.96
CA ALA A 342 -24.55 2.44 0.12
C ALA A 342 -24.51 2.73 -1.40
N SER A 343 -24.59 4.01 -1.81
CA SER A 343 -24.39 4.44 -3.20
C SER A 343 -22.95 4.82 -3.53
N ASP A 344 -22.03 4.78 -2.57
CA ASP A 344 -20.63 5.05 -2.80
C ASP A 344 -20.00 3.87 -3.53
N TRP A 345 -19.07 4.17 -4.40
CA TRP A 345 -18.42 3.17 -5.22
C TRP A 345 -17.06 3.65 -5.69
N ARG A 346 -16.20 2.69 -5.92
CA ARG A 346 -14.90 2.88 -6.57
C ARG A 346 -14.75 1.88 -7.71
N LYS A 347 -14.17 2.32 -8.80
CA LYS A 347 -13.78 1.48 -9.94
C LYS A 347 -12.34 1.74 -10.27
N THR A 348 -11.59 0.68 -10.41
CA THR A 348 -10.22 0.70 -10.86
C THR A 348 -10.10 -0.19 -12.08
N ASP A 349 -9.66 0.38 -13.18
CA ASP A 349 -9.26 -0.34 -14.39
C ASP A 349 -7.76 -0.11 -14.58
N LEU A 350 -6.98 -1.17 -14.67
CA LEU A 350 -5.55 -1.11 -14.97
C LEU A 350 -5.25 -2.05 -16.14
N GLU A 351 -4.51 -1.54 -17.10
CA GLU A 351 -3.95 -2.31 -18.20
C GLU A 351 -2.44 -2.14 -18.18
N ASP A 352 -1.72 -3.24 -18.25
CA ASP A 352 -0.27 -3.27 -18.24
C ASP A 352 0.23 -4.18 -19.35
N LEU A 353 1.22 -3.70 -20.10
CA LEU A 353 1.90 -4.44 -21.16
C LEU A 353 3.41 -4.31 -20.97
N ASN A 354 4.05 -5.41 -20.64
CA ASN A 354 5.50 -5.51 -20.58
C ASN A 354 6.04 -6.38 -21.72
N ALA A 355 7.08 -5.91 -22.39
CA ALA A 355 7.79 -6.63 -23.43
C ALA A 355 9.29 -6.60 -23.18
N GLU A 356 9.89 -7.75 -23.00
CA GLU A 356 11.30 -7.97 -22.67
C GLU A 356 11.97 -8.73 -23.81
N LEU A 357 13.06 -8.19 -24.34
CA LEU A 357 13.92 -8.83 -25.32
C LEU A 357 15.28 -9.14 -24.69
N ASP A 358 15.56 -10.41 -24.47
CA ASP A 358 16.83 -10.92 -23.96
C ASP A 358 17.71 -11.46 -25.08
N ALA A 359 18.97 -11.08 -25.07
CA ALA A 359 19.98 -11.54 -26.02
C ALA A 359 21.28 -11.96 -25.34
N THR A 360 21.81 -13.15 -25.69
CA THR A 360 23.14 -13.60 -25.32
C THR A 360 24.11 -13.25 -26.46
N LEU A 361 25.11 -12.43 -26.17
CA LEU A 361 26.06 -11.89 -27.12
C LEU A 361 27.46 -12.49 -26.91
N GLY A 362 27.79 -13.51 -27.65
CA GLY A 362 29.03 -14.28 -27.45
C GLY A 362 29.00 -15.11 -26.16
N GLU A 363 30.16 -15.26 -25.50
CA GLU A 363 30.30 -16.15 -24.34
C GLU A 363 30.12 -15.41 -22.99
N HIS A 364 30.23 -14.09 -22.98
CA HIS A 364 30.34 -13.32 -21.73
C HIS A 364 29.33 -12.21 -21.58
N TRP A 365 28.51 -11.89 -22.56
CA TRP A 365 27.61 -10.75 -22.54
C TRP A 365 26.16 -11.13 -22.67
N LEU A 366 25.36 -10.52 -21.84
CA LEU A 366 23.90 -10.52 -21.91
C LEU A 366 23.42 -9.10 -22.18
N ALA A 367 22.44 -8.95 -23.05
CA ALA A 367 21.76 -7.68 -23.28
C ALA A 367 20.26 -7.87 -23.08
N ARG A 368 19.62 -6.85 -22.53
CA ARG A 368 18.17 -6.78 -22.33
C ARG A 368 17.64 -5.46 -22.83
N ALA A 369 16.48 -5.49 -23.46
CA ALA A 369 15.68 -4.30 -23.74
C ALA A 369 14.26 -4.55 -23.28
N ASP A 370 13.79 -3.68 -22.38
CA ASP A 370 12.46 -3.73 -21.80
C ASP A 370 11.64 -2.52 -22.23
N PHE A 371 10.39 -2.78 -22.55
CA PHE A 371 9.35 -1.78 -22.73
C PHE A 371 8.19 -2.11 -21.79
N ASP A 372 7.76 -1.14 -21.01
CA ASP A 372 6.60 -1.25 -20.14
C ASP A 372 5.60 -0.13 -20.44
N TYR A 373 4.33 -0.47 -20.52
CA TYR A 373 3.22 0.46 -20.68
C TYR A 373 2.13 0.14 -19.70
N ASN A 374 1.87 1.06 -18.80
CA ASN A 374 0.82 0.98 -17.81
C ASN A 374 -0.22 2.08 -18.05
N HIS A 375 -1.48 1.73 -17.93
CA HIS A 375 -2.59 2.69 -17.97
C HIS A 375 -3.56 2.41 -16.83
N THR A 376 -3.81 3.42 -16.03
CA THR A 376 -4.71 3.33 -14.87
C THR A 376 -5.85 4.32 -15.01
N ASN A 377 -7.05 3.85 -14.72
CA ASN A 377 -8.26 4.66 -14.64
C ASN A 377 -8.96 4.35 -13.33
N VAL A 378 -9.02 5.34 -12.44
CA VAL A 378 -9.72 5.23 -11.18
C VAL A 378 -10.84 6.25 -11.15
N ALA A 379 -12.04 5.79 -10.88
CA ALA A 379 -13.20 6.65 -10.69
C ALA A 379 -13.91 6.25 -9.39
N PHE A 380 -14.22 7.21 -8.56
CA PHE A 380 -14.97 6.92 -7.34
C PHE A 380 -15.94 8.03 -6.95
N ASN A 381 -17.02 7.62 -6.34
CA ASN A 381 -17.94 8.42 -5.57
C ASN A 381 -17.79 7.99 -4.12
N GLN A 382 -17.32 8.85 -3.28
CA GLN A 382 -17.03 8.54 -1.88
C GLN A 382 -17.52 9.66 -0.98
N THR A 383 -18.04 9.25 0.15
CA THR A 383 -18.42 10.17 1.22
C THR A 383 -17.20 10.43 2.09
N GLY A 384 -16.65 11.65 2.00
CA GLY A 384 -15.56 12.07 2.89
C GLY A 384 -16.08 12.33 4.29
N VAL A 385 -15.36 11.86 5.31
CA VAL A 385 -15.68 12.09 6.70
C VAL A 385 -15.00 13.37 7.21
N GLY A 386 -15.67 14.03 8.16
CA GLY A 386 -15.06 15.01 9.04
C GLY A 386 -14.90 14.42 10.44
N ASP A 387 -14.29 15.18 11.32
CA ASP A 387 -14.09 14.82 12.72
C ASP A 387 -15.41 14.63 13.46
N VAL A 388 -15.36 13.95 14.60
CA VAL A 388 -16.49 13.84 15.52
C VAL A 388 -16.47 15.03 16.46
N PHE A 389 -17.49 15.84 16.40
CA PHE A 389 -17.63 17.04 17.21
C PHE A 389 -18.47 16.79 18.46
N LEU A 390 -17.94 17.17 19.62
CA LEU A 390 -18.55 17.01 20.93
C LEU A 390 -18.74 18.35 21.64
N ALA A 391 -19.84 18.50 22.40
CA ALA A 391 -20.02 19.62 23.28
C ALA A 391 -19.51 19.31 24.71
N VAL A 392 -19.00 20.33 25.40
CA VAL A 392 -18.58 20.21 26.80
C VAL A 392 -19.70 19.61 27.67
N PRO A 393 -19.45 18.60 28.50
CA PRO A 393 -20.45 18.02 29.40
C PRO A 393 -21.19 19.06 30.23
N GLY A 394 -22.52 18.98 30.29
CA GLY A 394 -23.36 19.94 30.98
C GLY A 394 -23.58 21.30 30.27
N SER A 395 -22.99 21.48 29.10
CA SER A 395 -23.19 22.71 28.30
C SER A 395 -24.49 22.70 27.48
N LEU A 396 -25.10 21.50 27.29
CA LEU A 396 -26.36 21.32 26.63
C LEU A 396 -27.43 20.81 27.58
N ILE A 397 -28.67 21.05 27.23
CA ILE A 397 -29.86 20.53 27.93
C ILE A 397 -30.83 19.93 26.89
N TYR A 398 -31.30 18.72 27.18
CA TYR A 398 -32.24 18.00 26.32
C TYR A 398 -33.66 18.19 26.83
N THR A 399 -34.58 18.54 25.95
CA THR A 399 -36.00 18.56 26.23
C THR A 399 -36.68 17.44 25.47
N PRO A 400 -37.19 16.40 26.14
CA PRO A 400 -37.89 15.31 25.48
C PRO A 400 -39.09 15.81 24.69
N GLY A 401 -39.29 15.24 23.52
CA GLY A 401 -40.46 15.52 22.70
C GLY A 401 -41.72 14.93 23.28
N ALA A 402 -42.88 15.56 23.05
CA ALA A 402 -44.17 15.07 23.47
C ALA A 402 -44.59 13.89 22.62
N ASN A 403 -45.27 12.90 23.23
CA ASN A 403 -45.88 11.74 22.56
C ASN A 403 -44.92 10.91 21.69
N GLY A 404 -43.66 10.75 22.13
CA GLY A 404 -42.65 9.97 21.39
C GLY A 404 -42.01 10.69 20.21
N ALA A 405 -42.27 11.99 20.05
CA ALA A 405 -41.52 12.82 19.11
C ALA A 405 -40.07 13.00 19.56
N VAL A 406 -39.18 13.18 18.61
CA VAL A 406 -37.79 13.52 18.90
C VAL A 406 -37.72 14.81 19.70
N GLY A 407 -36.94 14.82 20.79
CA GLY A 407 -36.77 16.00 21.63
C GLY A 407 -35.83 17.01 20.97
N THR A 408 -35.55 18.07 21.67
CA THR A 408 -34.72 19.18 21.20
C THR A 408 -33.59 19.47 22.16
N TRP A 409 -32.44 19.82 21.60
CA TRP A 409 -31.28 20.31 22.34
C TRP A 409 -31.28 21.84 22.40
N ALA A 410 -30.85 22.37 23.50
CA ALA A 410 -30.59 23.80 23.70
C ALA A 410 -29.30 24.00 24.49
N VAL A 411 -28.65 25.15 24.31
CA VAL A 411 -27.52 25.52 25.14
C VAL A 411 -27.99 25.75 26.58
N SER A 412 -27.34 25.11 27.54
CA SER A 412 -27.69 25.17 28.95
C SER A 412 -27.68 26.62 29.46
N PRO A 413 -28.72 27.10 30.20
CA PRO A 413 -28.71 28.39 30.83
C PRO A 413 -27.50 28.60 31.79
N ALA A 414 -27.07 27.53 32.46
CA ALA A 414 -25.90 27.55 33.32
C ALA A 414 -24.62 27.82 32.53
N TRP A 415 -24.45 27.19 31.37
CA TRP A 415 -23.36 27.45 30.46
C TRP A 415 -23.38 28.87 29.92
N ASN A 416 -24.55 29.35 29.50
CA ASN A 416 -24.71 30.69 28.99
C ASN A 416 -24.34 31.79 30.02
N ALA A 417 -24.55 31.53 31.33
CA ALA A 417 -24.22 32.42 32.40
C ALA A 417 -22.72 32.52 32.71
N LEU A 418 -21.92 31.60 32.20
CA LEU A 418 -20.45 31.63 32.39
C LEU A 418 -19.80 32.80 31.62
N SER A 419 -18.73 33.32 32.15
CA SER A 419 -17.87 34.27 31.45
C SER A 419 -17.16 33.59 30.27
N ALA A 420 -16.71 34.32 29.28
CA ALA A 420 -15.96 33.77 28.14
C ALA A 420 -14.72 32.97 28.63
N ALA A 421 -13.97 33.51 29.61
CA ALA A 421 -12.80 32.82 30.16
C ALA A 421 -13.16 31.50 30.86
N ALA A 422 -14.31 31.40 31.54
CA ALA A 422 -14.77 30.18 32.18
C ALA A 422 -15.24 29.13 31.14
N LYS A 423 -15.85 29.56 30.04
CA LYS A 423 -16.22 28.71 28.94
C LYS A 423 -14.97 28.10 28.28
N THR A 424 -14.00 28.92 27.91
CA THR A 424 -12.74 28.48 27.35
C THR A 424 -11.96 27.53 28.28
N ALA A 425 -11.94 27.82 29.59
CA ALA A 425 -11.33 26.92 30.55
C ALA A 425 -12.04 25.54 30.61
N GLY A 426 -13.37 25.53 30.49
CA GLY A 426 -14.16 24.29 30.40
C GLY A 426 -13.88 23.48 29.12
N GLU A 427 -13.78 24.15 28.02
CA GLU A 427 -13.46 23.57 26.70
C GLU A 427 -12.06 22.97 26.70
N ILE A 428 -11.04 23.68 27.21
CA ILE A 428 -9.68 23.18 27.38
C ILE A 428 -9.65 21.94 28.27
N ALA A 429 -10.32 21.98 29.43
CA ALA A 429 -10.36 20.85 30.34
C ALA A 429 -11.04 19.63 29.71
N PHE A 430 -12.06 19.84 28.90
CA PHE A 430 -12.73 18.75 28.18
C PHE A 430 -11.87 18.17 27.07
N ALA A 431 -11.18 18.97 26.29
CA ALA A 431 -10.22 18.51 25.29
C ALA A 431 -9.11 17.65 25.92
N GLN A 432 -8.55 18.10 27.05
CA GLN A 432 -7.57 17.33 27.83
C GLN A 432 -8.15 16.00 28.37
N GLN A 433 -9.43 16.00 28.77
CA GLN A 433 -10.12 14.79 29.21
C GLN A 433 -10.33 13.80 28.07
N ILE A 434 -10.70 14.25 26.88
CA ILE A 434 -10.82 13.43 25.67
C ILE A 434 -9.48 12.76 25.37
N GLN A 435 -8.39 13.51 25.38
CA GLN A 435 -7.05 12.97 25.18
C GLN A 435 -6.65 11.91 26.21
N ALA A 436 -7.00 12.16 27.48
CA ALA A 436 -6.61 11.25 28.55
C ALA A 436 -7.44 9.95 28.60
N SER A 437 -8.70 9.99 28.15
CA SER A 437 -9.61 8.84 28.23
C SER A 437 -10.82 9.03 27.32
N ALA A 438 -10.77 8.43 26.18
CA ALA A 438 -11.85 8.46 25.20
C ALA A 438 -13.18 7.88 25.73
N THR A 439 -13.15 6.86 26.60
CA THR A 439 -14.35 6.27 27.20
C THR A 439 -15.14 7.26 28.05
N GLN A 440 -14.53 8.34 28.50
CA GLN A 440 -15.21 9.39 29.22
C GLN A 440 -15.69 10.55 28.33
N ALA A 441 -15.29 10.59 27.07
CA ALA A 441 -15.58 11.68 26.15
C ALA A 441 -17.07 11.82 25.83
N PHE A 442 -17.80 10.71 25.75
CA PHE A 442 -19.25 10.71 25.55
C PHE A 442 -20.05 10.98 26.85
N GLN A 443 -19.45 11.64 27.82
CA GLN A 443 -20.17 11.89 29.07
C GLN A 443 -21.18 13.03 28.95
N THR A 444 -22.25 12.73 29.37
CA THR A 444 -23.48 13.18 30.01
C THR A 444 -23.75 14.68 29.91
N GLN A 445 -24.55 14.97 28.95
CA GLN A 445 -25.46 16.12 29.04
C GLN A 445 -26.61 15.78 30.00
N VAL A 446 -27.48 16.70 30.30
CA VAL A 446 -28.63 16.48 31.17
C VAL A 446 -29.96 16.82 30.49
N ASP A 447 -31.03 16.16 30.91
CA ASP A 447 -32.39 16.52 30.52
C ASP A 447 -32.94 17.66 31.40
N ASN A 448 -34.16 18.10 31.10
CA ASN A 448 -34.86 19.13 31.89
C ASN A 448 -35.13 18.77 33.36
N SER A 449 -35.01 17.46 33.69
CA SER A 449 -35.17 16.94 35.05
C SER A 449 -33.83 16.79 35.77
N GLY A 450 -32.71 17.07 35.07
CA GLY A 450 -31.35 16.91 35.61
C GLY A 450 -30.81 15.48 35.51
N ASN A 451 -31.49 14.56 34.78
CA ASN A 451 -31.00 13.23 34.60
C ASN A 451 -29.92 13.23 33.51
N ALA A 452 -28.92 12.38 33.68
CA ALA A 452 -27.87 12.22 32.68
C ALA A 452 -28.44 11.59 31.39
N VAL A 453 -28.06 12.19 30.27
CA VAL A 453 -28.34 11.70 28.91
C VAL A 453 -27.05 11.69 28.12
N GLY A 454 -26.94 10.89 27.07
CA GLY A 454 -25.76 10.86 26.21
C GLY A 454 -25.40 12.21 25.62
N ASN A 455 -24.13 12.42 25.32
CA ASN A 455 -23.64 13.62 24.67
C ASN A 455 -23.79 13.49 23.15
N PRO A 456 -24.44 14.43 22.45
CA PRO A 456 -24.49 14.36 21.00
C PRO A 456 -23.07 14.45 20.42
N ALA A 457 -22.65 13.40 19.76
CA ALA A 457 -21.40 13.28 19.03
C ALA A 457 -21.71 13.42 17.54
N ILE A 458 -21.37 14.56 16.95
CA ILE A 458 -21.78 14.91 15.60
C ILE A 458 -20.66 14.67 14.62
N ILE A 459 -20.91 13.84 13.62
CA ILE A 459 -20.05 13.66 12.46
C ILE A 459 -20.68 14.32 11.23
N ALA A 460 -19.83 14.95 10.41
CA ALA A 460 -20.25 15.58 9.17
C ALA A 460 -19.71 14.83 7.96
N ARG A 461 -20.54 14.62 6.94
CA ARG A 461 -20.22 13.92 5.70
C ARG A 461 -20.18 14.88 4.52
N ARG A 462 -19.18 14.73 3.68
CA ARG A 462 -19.01 15.52 2.46
C ARG A 462 -18.76 14.60 1.25
N PRO A 463 -19.78 14.28 0.46
CA PRO A 463 -19.60 13.48 -0.74
C PRO A 463 -18.68 14.15 -1.77
N ARG A 464 -17.85 13.35 -2.40
CA ARG A 464 -16.97 13.75 -3.49
C ARG A 464 -17.04 12.75 -4.64
N VAL A 465 -16.85 13.23 -5.84
CA VAL A 465 -16.58 12.39 -7.02
C VAL A 465 -15.20 12.74 -7.52
N GLN A 466 -14.38 11.73 -7.73
CA GLN A 466 -13.03 11.91 -8.25
C GLN A 466 -12.78 10.99 -9.44
N TYR A 467 -12.04 11.52 -10.41
CA TYR A 467 -11.55 10.77 -11.56
C TYR A 467 -10.04 10.96 -11.63
N VAL A 468 -9.32 9.87 -11.66
CA VAL A 468 -7.87 9.84 -11.83
C VAL A 468 -7.56 8.98 -13.05
N TYR A 469 -6.95 9.59 -14.04
CA TYR A 469 -6.48 8.91 -15.24
C TYR A 469 -4.97 9.05 -15.29
N GLY A 470 -4.27 7.97 -15.55
CA GLY A 470 -2.82 8.02 -15.60
C GLY A 470 -2.26 7.01 -16.60
N GLY A 471 -1.02 7.20 -16.95
CA GLY A 471 -0.31 6.25 -17.79
C GLY A 471 1.19 6.43 -17.70
N PHE A 472 1.88 5.32 -17.67
CA PHE A 472 3.32 5.19 -17.66
C PHE A 472 3.80 4.56 -18.96
N LYS A 473 4.95 5.03 -19.44
CA LYS A 473 5.72 4.39 -20.49
C LYS A 473 7.15 4.33 -20.01
N THR A 474 7.73 3.15 -19.99
CA THR A 474 9.12 2.95 -19.60
C THR A 474 9.87 2.25 -20.71
N LEU A 475 11.09 2.67 -20.96
CA LEU A 475 12.05 1.99 -21.82
C LEU A 475 13.36 1.82 -21.04
N GLN A 476 13.82 0.60 -20.94
CA GLN A 476 15.07 0.27 -20.28
C GLN A 476 15.93 -0.61 -21.19
N GLY A 477 17.21 -0.29 -21.27
CA GLY A 477 18.19 -1.13 -21.96
C GLY A 477 19.37 -1.42 -21.06
N GLU A 478 19.76 -2.67 -20.97
CA GLU A 478 20.86 -3.13 -20.11
C GLU A 478 21.83 -4.03 -20.86
N ILE A 479 23.09 -3.96 -20.51
CA ILE A 479 24.11 -4.91 -20.93
C ILE A 479 24.90 -5.35 -19.70
N ALA A 480 25.01 -6.67 -19.51
CA ALA A 480 25.72 -7.26 -18.40
C ALA A 480 26.81 -8.22 -18.91
N GLY A 481 27.97 -8.19 -18.30
CA GLY A 481 29.06 -9.12 -18.56
C GLY A 481 29.18 -10.15 -17.44
N ASP A 482 29.74 -11.33 -17.76
CA ASP A 482 30.12 -12.37 -16.78
C ASP A 482 31.49 -12.92 -17.13
N TYR A 483 32.46 -12.68 -16.25
CA TYR A 483 33.83 -13.05 -16.44
C TYR A 483 34.39 -13.77 -15.21
N ASP A 484 34.89 -14.96 -15.43
CA ASP A 484 35.57 -15.78 -14.45
C ASP A 484 37.09 -15.71 -14.67
N PHE A 485 37.80 -15.23 -13.64
CA PHE A 485 39.25 -15.17 -13.59
C PHE A 485 39.80 -16.10 -12.50
N SER A 486 41.01 -16.49 -12.59
CA SER A 486 41.66 -17.33 -11.55
C SER A 486 41.69 -16.70 -10.15
N TRP A 487 41.53 -15.38 -10.06
CA TRP A 487 41.52 -14.62 -8.81
C TRP A 487 40.12 -14.16 -8.36
N GLY A 488 39.09 -14.35 -9.16
CA GLY A 488 37.70 -13.95 -8.82
C GLY A 488 36.82 -13.77 -10.03
N LYS A 489 35.59 -13.33 -9.80
CA LYS A 489 34.57 -13.08 -10.81
C LYS A 489 34.27 -11.60 -10.91
N ILE A 490 33.93 -11.14 -12.12
CA ILE A 490 33.52 -9.76 -12.37
C ILE A 490 32.28 -9.76 -13.25
N LYS A 491 31.21 -9.13 -12.78
CA LYS A 491 29.95 -8.97 -13.48
C LYS A 491 29.60 -7.47 -13.61
N PRO A 492 30.11 -6.79 -14.63
CA PRO A 492 29.74 -5.42 -14.92
C PRO A 492 28.33 -5.35 -15.53
N LEU A 493 27.58 -4.30 -15.19
CA LEU A 493 26.30 -3.96 -15.79
C LEU A 493 26.32 -2.47 -16.12
N ALA A 494 25.79 -2.12 -17.30
CA ALA A 494 25.50 -0.75 -17.67
C ALA A 494 24.10 -0.67 -18.27
N GLY A 495 23.39 0.40 -17.98
CA GLY A 495 22.02 0.58 -18.43
C GLY A 495 21.62 2.01 -18.70
N TYR A 496 20.63 2.14 -19.55
CA TYR A 496 19.89 3.36 -19.82
C TYR A 496 18.43 3.14 -19.46
N TYR A 497 17.83 4.15 -18.83
CA TYR A 497 16.43 4.18 -18.44
C TYR A 497 15.78 5.46 -18.92
N TRP A 498 14.57 5.35 -19.41
CA TRP A 498 13.69 6.47 -19.72
C TRP A 498 12.27 6.12 -19.35
N ASP A 499 11.59 7.07 -18.72
CA ASP A 499 10.14 6.98 -18.54
C ASP A 499 9.42 8.27 -18.91
N SER A 500 8.13 8.15 -19.07
CA SER A 500 7.21 9.27 -19.20
C SER A 500 5.88 8.92 -18.58
N ASN A 501 5.49 9.71 -17.62
CA ASN A 501 4.24 9.59 -16.90
C ASN A 501 3.34 10.78 -17.17
N TRP A 502 2.04 10.54 -17.26
CA TRP A 502 1.03 11.58 -17.23
C TRP A 502 -0.09 11.20 -16.25
N SER A 503 -0.65 12.20 -15.58
CA SER A 503 -1.75 12.02 -14.65
C SER A 503 -2.72 13.18 -14.78
N TYR A 504 -4.00 12.85 -14.89
CA TYR A 504 -5.09 13.82 -14.90
C TYR A 504 -6.02 13.52 -13.72
N ASN A 505 -6.17 14.47 -12.81
CA ASN A 505 -6.94 14.33 -11.60
C ASN A 505 -8.00 15.42 -11.52
N VAL A 506 -9.27 15.00 -11.40
CA VAL A 506 -10.42 15.88 -11.24
C VAL A 506 -11.22 15.49 -10.02
N ILE A 507 -11.32 16.40 -9.07
CA ILE A 507 -12.19 16.22 -7.89
C ILE A 507 -13.35 17.17 -7.99
N ARG A 508 -14.54 16.65 -7.82
CA ARG A 508 -15.79 17.42 -7.68
C ARG A 508 -16.30 17.24 -6.26
N LEU A 509 -16.33 18.32 -5.52
CA LEU A 509 -16.84 18.34 -4.16
C LEU A 509 -18.27 18.87 -4.14
N ASN A 510 -19.08 18.32 -3.28
CA ASN A 510 -20.24 18.99 -2.80
C ASN A 510 -19.79 19.97 -1.71
N THR A 511 -19.57 21.22 -2.08
CA THR A 511 -19.24 22.28 -1.12
C THR A 511 -20.49 22.65 -0.38
N GLY A 512 -20.83 21.92 0.67
CA GLY A 512 -21.97 22.25 1.51
C GLY A 512 -22.01 23.72 1.92
N SER A 513 -22.71 24.54 1.15
CA SER A 513 -23.20 25.81 1.63
C SER A 513 -24.51 25.58 2.39
N ALA A 514 -24.94 26.52 3.21
CA ALA A 514 -26.24 26.49 3.87
C ALA A 514 -27.42 26.23 2.91
N ALA A 515 -27.19 26.35 1.61
CA ALA A 515 -28.13 26.08 0.53
C ALA A 515 -27.93 24.70 -0.13
N SER A 516 -26.89 23.94 0.22
CA SER A 516 -26.63 22.61 -0.37
C SER A 516 -27.26 21.51 0.49
N PRO A 517 -28.25 20.76 -0.02
CA PRO A 517 -28.94 19.73 0.76
C PRO A 517 -28.13 18.46 1.04
N TYR A 518 -26.82 18.44 0.74
CA TYR A 518 -26.02 17.21 0.66
C TYR A 518 -24.94 17.08 1.70
N TYR A 519 -24.75 18.07 2.55
CA TYR A 519 -23.91 17.98 3.73
C TYR A 519 -24.75 17.42 4.86
N GLN A 520 -24.50 16.20 5.27
CA GLN A 520 -25.25 15.52 6.30
C GLN A 520 -24.48 15.47 7.60
N THR A 521 -25.15 15.75 8.70
CA THR A 521 -24.62 15.61 10.05
C THR A 521 -25.35 14.51 10.79
N TRP A 522 -24.65 13.75 11.61
CA TRP A 522 -25.18 12.58 12.27
C TRP A 522 -24.74 12.57 13.72
N ASP A 523 -25.64 12.21 14.61
CA ASP A 523 -25.32 11.94 15.99
C ASP A 523 -24.95 10.45 16.10
N VAL A 524 -23.69 10.19 16.41
CA VAL A 524 -23.12 8.85 16.42
C VAL A 524 -22.97 8.26 17.83
N ASP A 525 -23.27 9.00 18.90
CA ASP A 525 -23.32 8.44 20.26
C ASP A 525 -24.61 7.64 20.48
N THR A 526 -24.48 6.32 20.61
CA THR A 526 -25.63 5.41 20.84
C THR A 526 -26.39 5.69 22.14
N ALA A 527 -25.77 6.34 23.10
CA ALA A 527 -26.41 6.77 24.35
C ALA A 527 -27.14 8.12 24.24
N SER A 528 -26.95 8.87 23.16
CA SER A 528 -27.62 10.14 22.92
C SER A 528 -29.09 9.92 22.59
N PRO A 529 -30.01 10.74 23.15
CA PRO A 529 -31.43 10.66 22.81
C PRO A 529 -31.74 11.00 21.36
N THR A 530 -30.79 11.60 20.67
CA THR A 530 -30.87 11.98 19.28
C THR A 530 -29.99 11.10 18.39
N TYR A 531 -29.48 9.97 18.95
CA TYR A 531 -28.69 9.00 18.18
C TYR A 531 -29.40 8.64 16.87
N TYR A 532 -28.70 8.83 15.80
CA TYR A 532 -29.20 8.52 14.48
C TYR A 532 -28.07 8.11 13.54
N ILE A 533 -28.06 6.86 13.17
CA ILE A 533 -27.23 6.38 12.07
C ILE A 533 -28.15 6.00 10.93
N ASN A 534 -28.17 6.78 9.85
CA ASN A 534 -28.80 6.39 8.61
C ASN A 534 -27.77 5.68 7.72
N GLN A 535 -27.86 4.39 7.65
CA GLN A 535 -26.98 3.56 6.83
C GLN A 535 -27.26 3.69 5.32
N SER A 536 -28.28 4.41 4.91
CA SER A 536 -28.62 4.59 3.50
C SER A 536 -29.18 5.98 3.23
N PRO A 537 -28.37 7.03 3.29
CA PRO A 537 -28.80 8.35 2.86
C PRO A 537 -29.19 8.32 1.39
N ALA A 538 -30.06 9.25 0.99
CA ALA A 538 -30.46 9.37 -0.41
C ALA A 538 -29.24 9.54 -1.32
N PRO A 539 -29.16 8.82 -2.45
CA PRO A 539 -28.04 8.89 -3.36
C PRO A 539 -27.76 10.32 -3.81
N VAL A 540 -26.52 10.72 -3.75
CA VAL A 540 -26.11 12.06 -4.23
C VAL A 540 -26.10 12.06 -5.75
N GLN A 541 -26.88 12.96 -6.35
CA GLN A 541 -26.99 13.05 -7.81
C GLN A 541 -25.79 13.78 -8.42
N PRO A 542 -25.27 13.40 -9.61
CA PRO A 542 -24.12 14.04 -10.24
C PRO A 542 -24.25 15.56 -10.44
N SER A 543 -25.48 16.07 -10.60
CA SER A 543 -25.75 17.52 -10.73
C SER A 543 -25.48 18.32 -9.46
N GLN A 544 -25.24 17.67 -8.36
CA GLN A 544 -25.05 18.25 -7.03
C GLN A 544 -23.58 18.52 -6.70
N PHE A 545 -22.66 17.98 -7.49
CA PHE A 545 -21.24 18.24 -7.37
C PHE A 545 -20.88 19.51 -8.14
N THR A 546 -20.90 20.65 -7.45
CA THR A 546 -20.79 21.95 -8.09
C THR A 546 -19.42 22.61 -7.98
N SER A 547 -18.55 22.13 -7.10
CA SER A 547 -17.22 22.69 -6.93
C SER A 547 -16.17 21.73 -7.49
N LEU A 548 -15.34 22.26 -8.39
CA LEU A 548 -14.14 21.59 -8.89
C LEU A 548 -12.96 21.96 -8.01
N THR A 549 -12.23 20.95 -7.52
CA THR A 549 -10.96 21.19 -6.83
C THR A 549 -10.25 19.85 -6.56
N PRO A 550 -9.04 19.64 -7.00
CA PRO A 550 -8.36 20.29 -8.12
C PRO A 550 -8.86 19.81 -9.49
N ASP A 551 -8.43 20.49 -10.57
CA ASP A 551 -8.50 20.01 -11.95
C ASP A 551 -7.08 20.13 -12.51
N THR A 552 -6.30 19.05 -12.42
CA THR A 552 -4.85 19.08 -12.68
C THR A 552 -4.44 18.05 -13.70
N LEU A 553 -3.56 18.48 -14.59
CA LEU A 553 -2.87 17.62 -15.55
C LEU A 553 -1.37 17.72 -15.28
N ALA A 554 -0.75 16.63 -14.92
CA ALA A 554 0.68 16.53 -14.67
C ALA A 554 1.35 15.62 -15.69
N TYR A 555 2.56 16.00 -16.08
CA TYR A 555 3.50 15.19 -16.86
C TYR A 555 4.82 15.14 -16.12
N SER A 556 5.41 13.97 -16.03
CA SER A 556 6.77 13.80 -15.56
C SER A 556 7.54 12.87 -16.48
N SER A 557 8.84 13.01 -16.50
CA SER A 557 9.72 12.08 -17.17
C SER A 557 11.07 12.01 -16.47
N ASP A 558 11.62 10.80 -16.41
CA ASP A 558 12.93 10.52 -15.89
C ASP A 558 13.82 9.90 -16.96
N GLN A 559 15.08 10.31 -16.99
CA GLN A 559 16.11 9.69 -17.80
C GLN A 559 17.31 9.39 -16.93
N ALA A 560 17.93 8.24 -17.14
CA ALA A 560 19.11 7.89 -16.37
C ALA A 560 20.09 7.05 -17.16
N LEU A 561 21.37 7.27 -16.85
CA LEU A 561 22.47 6.36 -17.17
C LEU A 561 23.01 5.78 -15.86
N TYR A 562 23.22 4.48 -15.81
CA TYR A 562 23.73 3.81 -14.63
C TYR A 562 24.72 2.70 -14.96
N GLY A 563 25.54 2.40 -13.98
CA GLY A 563 26.46 1.28 -14.04
C GLY A 563 26.62 0.63 -12.68
N LEU A 564 26.75 -0.67 -12.67
CA LEU A 564 26.95 -1.50 -11.49
C LEU A 564 28.09 -2.49 -11.77
N LEU A 565 28.96 -2.67 -10.80
CA LEU A 565 29.95 -3.72 -10.78
C LEU A 565 29.66 -4.66 -9.62
N ASN A 566 29.38 -5.91 -9.92
CA ASN A 566 29.31 -6.98 -8.94
C ASN A 566 30.56 -7.85 -9.13
N ALA A 567 31.37 -8.02 -8.08
CA ALA A 567 32.61 -8.75 -8.17
C ALA A 567 32.84 -9.61 -6.92
N SER A 568 33.53 -10.76 -7.13
CA SER A 568 34.00 -11.59 -6.04
C SER A 568 35.49 -11.86 -6.18
N PHE A 569 36.18 -11.96 -5.05
CA PHE A 569 37.62 -12.15 -4.96
C PHE A 569 37.97 -13.19 -3.90
N LEU A 570 39.26 -13.61 -3.86
CA LEU A 570 39.80 -14.51 -2.85
C LEU A 570 39.07 -15.87 -2.80
N GLY A 571 38.69 -16.40 -3.96
CA GLY A 571 37.93 -17.65 -4.06
C GLY A 571 36.51 -17.53 -3.49
N ASP A 572 35.79 -16.48 -3.92
CA ASP A 572 34.42 -16.15 -3.50
C ASP A 572 34.26 -15.88 -1.98
N ARG A 573 35.35 -15.35 -1.33
CA ARG A 573 35.26 -14.94 0.06
C ARG A 573 35.01 -13.46 0.25
N LEU A 574 35.43 -12.61 -0.68
CA LEU A 574 35.19 -11.16 -0.64
C LEU A 574 34.29 -10.76 -1.78
N TYR A 575 33.12 -10.21 -1.46
CA TYR A 575 32.14 -9.69 -2.40
C TYR A 575 32.17 -8.18 -2.39
N PHE A 576 32.02 -7.61 -3.56
CA PHE A 576 31.98 -6.16 -3.75
C PHE A 576 30.93 -5.80 -4.78
N VAL A 577 30.04 -4.89 -4.40
CA VAL A 577 29.04 -4.31 -5.29
C VAL A 577 29.22 -2.80 -5.24
N ALA A 578 29.42 -2.16 -6.38
CA ALA A 578 29.51 -0.69 -6.46
C ALA A 578 28.90 -0.18 -7.74
N GLY A 579 28.18 0.91 -7.66
CA GLY A 579 27.57 1.54 -8.82
C GLY A 579 27.16 2.97 -8.57
N ALA A 580 26.75 3.62 -9.65
CA ALA A 580 26.15 4.94 -9.61
C ALA A 580 25.15 5.10 -10.75
N ARG A 581 24.10 5.90 -10.49
CA ARG A 581 23.09 6.29 -11.48
C ARG A 581 23.02 7.81 -11.54
N TYR A 582 23.14 8.35 -12.73
CA TYR A 582 22.90 9.77 -13.00
C TYR A 582 21.50 9.96 -13.55
N ASN A 583 20.70 10.73 -12.85
CA ASN A 583 19.30 10.94 -13.11
C ASN A 583 19.05 12.36 -13.60
N GLN A 584 18.12 12.49 -14.53
CA GLN A 584 17.52 13.74 -14.97
C GLN A 584 16.01 13.63 -14.89
N SER A 585 15.41 14.41 -14.00
CA SER A 585 13.97 14.42 -13.77
C SER A 585 13.37 15.71 -14.30
N GLN A 586 12.20 15.61 -14.90
CA GLN A 586 11.39 16.74 -15.33
C GLN A 586 9.96 16.55 -14.91
N SER A 587 9.32 17.61 -14.39
CA SER A 587 7.90 17.61 -14.03
C SER A 587 7.24 18.89 -14.55
N ILE A 588 6.00 18.76 -15.03
CA ILE A 588 5.16 19.84 -15.51
C ILE A 588 3.76 19.59 -14.98
N SER A 589 3.19 20.53 -14.23
CA SER A 589 1.82 20.43 -13.74
C SER A 589 1.02 21.66 -14.15
N THR A 590 -0.22 21.45 -14.58
CA THR A 590 -1.17 22.48 -14.95
C THR A 590 -2.40 22.33 -14.08
N ASN A 591 -2.75 23.39 -13.34
CA ASN A 591 -4.02 23.48 -12.63
C ASN A 591 -4.98 24.37 -13.43
N PHE A 592 -6.01 23.79 -14.02
CA PHE A 592 -6.98 24.50 -14.85
C PHE A 592 -7.92 25.44 -14.05
N LEU A 593 -7.94 25.32 -12.74
CA LEU A 593 -8.71 26.20 -11.85
C LEU A 593 -7.86 27.36 -11.30
N GLY A 594 -6.57 27.37 -11.60
CA GLY A 594 -5.68 28.41 -11.16
C GLY A 594 -6.03 29.77 -11.79
N THR A 595 -6.02 30.82 -10.98
CA THR A 595 -6.30 32.19 -11.42
C THR A 595 -5.03 32.96 -11.78
N SER A 596 -3.87 32.46 -11.42
CA SER A 596 -2.58 33.07 -11.75
C SER A 596 -2.01 32.52 -13.07
N PRO A 597 -1.27 33.32 -13.84
CA PRO A 597 -0.59 32.84 -15.04
C PRO A 597 0.35 31.66 -14.77
N ALA A 598 1.00 31.62 -13.62
CA ALA A 598 1.87 30.52 -13.19
C ALA A 598 1.11 29.20 -12.97
N ALA A 599 -0.15 29.25 -12.56
CA ALA A 599 -0.99 28.08 -12.39
C ALA A 599 -1.60 27.57 -13.70
N ILE A 600 -1.82 28.45 -14.68
CA ILE A 600 -2.44 28.11 -15.97
C ILE A 600 -1.39 27.72 -17.02
N TYR A 601 -0.21 28.35 -16.97
CA TYR A 601 0.89 28.05 -17.89
C TYR A 601 1.90 27.15 -17.19
N PRO A 602 2.05 25.90 -17.63
CA PRO A 602 2.90 24.93 -16.97
C PRO A 602 4.35 25.42 -16.96
N GLN A 603 4.92 25.52 -15.78
CA GLN A 603 6.34 25.71 -15.61
C GLN A 603 6.99 24.33 -15.47
N GLY A 604 7.91 24.03 -16.37
CA GLY A 604 8.66 22.78 -16.30
C GLY A 604 9.78 22.90 -15.27
N PHE A 605 9.77 21.98 -14.31
CA PHE A 605 10.86 21.83 -13.34
C PHE A 605 11.82 20.77 -13.80
N ARG A 606 13.10 20.95 -13.50
CA ARG A 606 14.16 19.99 -13.82
C ARG A 606 15.07 19.81 -12.63
N ALA A 607 15.41 18.56 -12.36
CA ALA A 607 16.39 18.20 -11.35
C ALA A 607 17.40 17.21 -11.92
N HIS A 608 18.62 17.25 -11.38
CA HIS A 608 19.68 16.28 -11.68
C HIS A 608 20.18 15.73 -10.37
N TYR A 609 20.34 14.42 -10.28
CA TYR A 609 20.85 13.81 -9.08
C TYR A 609 21.65 12.54 -9.39
N THR A 610 22.70 12.31 -8.64
CA THR A 610 23.52 11.10 -8.75
C THR A 610 23.37 10.25 -7.51
N THR A 611 22.98 8.98 -7.70
CA THR A 611 22.76 8.03 -6.61
C THR A 611 23.82 6.95 -6.60
N PRO A 612 24.89 7.09 -5.77
CA PRO A 612 25.88 6.04 -5.55
C PRO A 612 25.33 4.94 -4.64
N GLN A 613 25.85 3.73 -4.84
CA GLN A 613 25.65 2.57 -3.97
C GLN A 613 26.94 1.76 -3.89
N VAL A 614 27.29 1.32 -2.69
CA VAL A 614 28.46 0.46 -2.44
C VAL A 614 28.11 -0.57 -1.38
N GLY A 615 28.50 -1.81 -1.61
CA GLY A 615 28.38 -2.89 -0.63
C GLY A 615 29.61 -3.77 -0.63
N VAL A 616 30.04 -4.20 0.53
CA VAL A 616 31.14 -5.12 0.73
C VAL A 616 30.72 -6.25 1.64
N GLY A 617 30.95 -7.49 1.22
CA GLY A 617 30.66 -8.69 2.00
C GLY A 617 31.94 -9.54 2.16
N PHE A 618 32.15 -10.07 3.35
CA PHE A 618 33.23 -10.98 3.62
C PHE A 618 32.70 -12.29 4.22
N LYS A 619 32.90 -13.40 3.51
CA LYS A 619 32.58 -14.73 4.03
C LYS A 619 33.56 -15.12 5.10
N VAL A 620 33.13 -15.04 6.37
CA VAL A 620 33.91 -15.48 7.54
C VAL A 620 34.06 -17.00 7.51
N THR A 621 32.98 -17.69 7.13
CA THR A 621 32.98 -19.12 6.81
C THR A 621 32.40 -19.31 5.42
N LYS A 622 32.36 -20.55 4.89
CA LYS A 622 31.67 -20.81 3.60
C LYS A 622 30.17 -20.51 3.65
N ASP A 623 29.55 -20.61 4.81
CA ASP A 623 28.11 -20.51 5.05
C ASP A 623 27.74 -19.22 5.81
N SER A 624 28.66 -18.28 6.00
CA SER A 624 28.36 -17.04 6.71
C SER A 624 29.14 -15.83 6.20
N MET A 625 28.47 -14.69 6.08
CA MET A 625 28.97 -13.44 5.55
C MET A 625 28.68 -12.26 6.47
N LEU A 626 29.72 -11.51 6.80
CA LEU A 626 29.60 -10.16 7.37
C LEU A 626 29.58 -9.17 6.21
N TYR A 627 28.68 -8.20 6.23
CA TYR A 627 28.60 -7.18 5.18
C TYR A 627 28.42 -5.78 5.73
N ALA A 628 28.76 -4.81 4.92
CA ALA A 628 28.44 -3.40 5.12
C ALA A 628 28.06 -2.76 3.79
N SER A 629 27.11 -1.85 3.82
CA SER A 629 26.65 -1.13 2.63
C SER A 629 26.36 0.34 2.91
N TYR A 630 26.48 1.13 1.86
CA TYR A 630 26.05 2.52 1.76
C TYR A 630 25.26 2.69 0.48
N SER A 631 24.11 3.33 0.55
CA SER A 631 23.25 3.57 -0.60
C SER A 631 22.49 4.88 -0.46
N THR A 632 22.06 5.42 -1.58
CA THR A 632 21.31 6.69 -1.63
C THR A 632 20.05 6.57 -2.45
N SER A 633 19.07 7.43 -2.15
CA SER A 633 17.87 7.62 -2.97
C SER A 633 17.48 9.09 -3.04
N TYR A 634 16.53 9.38 -3.92
CA TYR A 634 15.95 10.70 -4.05
C TYR A 634 14.50 10.59 -4.53
N THR A 635 13.72 11.63 -4.23
CA THR A 635 12.41 11.85 -4.84
C THR A 635 12.30 13.29 -5.29
N PHE A 636 11.55 13.55 -6.35
CA PHE A 636 11.38 14.88 -6.91
C PHE A 636 9.92 15.09 -7.36
N SER A 637 9.21 15.98 -6.68
CA SER A 637 7.81 16.30 -6.98
C SER A 637 7.66 17.41 -8.02
N GLY A 638 8.62 18.33 -8.10
CA GLY A 638 8.58 19.46 -9.04
C GLY A 638 7.54 20.51 -8.66
N GLY A 639 7.32 20.70 -7.38
CA GLY A 639 6.43 21.74 -6.84
C GLY A 639 7.11 23.09 -6.56
N PHE A 640 6.35 23.99 -5.97
CA PHE A 640 6.81 25.31 -5.51
C PHE A 640 6.80 25.35 -4.00
N LEU A 641 7.85 25.97 -3.46
CA LEU A 641 7.86 26.42 -2.08
C LEU A 641 7.06 27.71 -1.97
N THR A 642 6.28 27.86 -0.91
CA THR A 642 5.47 29.04 -0.67
C THR A 642 5.69 29.55 0.74
N ASN A 643 5.70 30.89 0.87
CA ASN A 643 5.74 31.54 2.18
C ASN A 643 4.55 32.48 2.35
N PRO A 644 4.05 32.66 3.58
CA PRO A 644 2.99 33.64 3.82
C PRO A 644 3.53 35.05 3.67
N GLN A 645 2.86 35.86 2.88
CA GLN A 645 3.19 37.29 2.67
C GLN A 645 1.93 38.14 2.70
N LEU A 646 2.08 39.38 3.14
CA LEU A 646 1.01 40.36 3.12
C LEU A 646 0.97 41.05 1.74
N VAL A 647 0.07 40.61 0.88
CA VAL A 647 -0.12 41.16 -0.47
C VAL A 647 -1.38 42.01 -0.49
N ASN A 648 -1.22 43.32 -0.73
CA ASN A 648 -2.33 44.30 -0.73
C ASN A 648 -3.18 44.26 0.56
N GLY A 649 -2.56 43.99 1.72
CA GLY A 649 -3.24 43.93 3.01
C GLY A 649 -3.96 42.61 3.29
N VAL A 650 -3.78 41.59 2.42
CA VAL A 650 -4.29 40.23 2.60
C VAL A 650 -3.10 39.29 2.70
N GLU A 651 -3.08 38.46 3.72
CA GLU A 651 -2.08 37.38 3.85
C GLU A 651 -2.35 36.34 2.78
N THR A 652 -1.31 35.97 2.05
CA THR A 652 -1.39 35.10 0.87
C THR A 652 -0.15 34.22 0.82
N ALA A 653 -0.29 32.96 0.42
CA ALA A 653 0.85 32.11 0.10
C ALA A 653 1.47 32.57 -1.22
N VAL A 654 2.76 32.93 -1.20
CA VAL A 654 3.49 33.43 -2.36
C VAL A 654 4.63 32.46 -2.68
N ASP A 655 4.77 32.12 -3.95
CA ASP A 655 5.85 31.27 -4.45
C ASP A 655 7.20 31.90 -4.15
N THR A 656 8.09 31.14 -3.56
CA THR A 656 9.44 31.59 -3.17
C THR A 656 10.56 30.86 -3.91
N GLY A 657 10.24 29.81 -4.64
CA GLY A 657 11.20 29.03 -5.42
C GLY A 657 10.71 27.64 -5.74
N GLN A 658 11.53 26.93 -6.48
CA GLN A 658 11.32 25.54 -6.82
C GLN A 658 11.75 24.64 -5.66
N GLU A 659 11.02 23.55 -5.41
CA GLU A 659 11.44 22.47 -4.52
C GLU A 659 12.75 21.85 -5.04
N ALA A 660 13.67 21.56 -4.14
CA ALA A 660 14.82 20.71 -4.43
C ALA A 660 14.46 19.24 -4.28
N PRO A 661 15.20 18.30 -4.89
CA PRO A 661 15.00 16.88 -4.61
C PRO A 661 15.13 16.58 -3.11
N VAL A 662 14.21 15.79 -2.60
CA VAL A 662 14.32 15.17 -1.28
C VAL A 662 15.37 14.06 -1.40
N THR A 663 16.41 14.13 -0.60
CA THR A 663 17.55 13.22 -0.70
C THR A 663 17.63 12.28 0.49
N SER A 664 18.15 11.08 0.26
CA SER A 664 18.29 10.13 1.35
C SER A 664 19.58 9.33 1.23
N GLU A 665 20.13 8.99 2.38
CA GLU A 665 21.28 8.11 2.53
C GLU A 665 20.98 7.01 3.55
N GLY A 666 21.53 5.83 3.30
CA GLY A 666 21.40 4.67 4.17
C GLY A 666 22.76 3.98 4.36
N GLU A 667 23.05 3.63 5.59
CA GLU A 667 24.18 2.84 6.02
C GLU A 667 23.67 1.57 6.70
N GLU A 668 24.21 0.43 6.36
CA GLU A 668 23.80 -0.86 6.94
C GLU A 668 25.03 -1.73 7.20
N VAL A 669 25.01 -2.44 8.32
CA VAL A 669 25.93 -3.52 8.64
C VAL A 669 25.11 -4.73 9.02
N GLY A 670 25.45 -5.90 8.47
CA GLY A 670 24.70 -7.11 8.77
C GLY A 670 25.54 -8.38 8.71
N TYR A 671 24.92 -9.44 9.19
CA TYR A 671 25.46 -10.78 9.19
C TYR A 671 24.46 -11.76 8.64
N LYS A 672 24.85 -12.49 7.59
CA LYS A 672 24.05 -13.55 6.97
C LYS A 672 24.68 -14.89 7.26
N THR A 673 23.84 -15.90 7.44
CA THR A 673 24.36 -17.24 7.70
C THR A 673 23.37 -18.31 7.24
N ASP A 674 23.90 -19.34 6.59
CA ASP A 674 23.20 -20.54 6.17
C ASP A 674 23.80 -21.75 6.89
N PHE A 675 22.99 -22.42 7.71
CA PHE A 675 23.45 -23.56 8.51
C PHE A 675 22.76 -24.86 8.06
N LEU A 676 23.40 -25.98 8.41
CA LEU A 676 22.83 -27.32 8.22
C LEU A 676 22.42 -27.61 6.77
N ASN A 677 23.24 -27.25 5.78
CA ASN A 677 22.98 -27.39 4.35
C ASN A 677 21.72 -26.62 3.91
N ASP A 678 21.69 -25.33 4.19
CA ASP A 678 20.62 -24.37 3.90
C ASP A 678 19.28 -24.68 4.59
N ARG A 679 19.29 -25.50 5.64
CA ARG A 679 18.08 -25.75 6.45
C ARG A 679 17.73 -24.59 7.37
N ILE A 680 18.67 -23.75 7.67
CA ILE A 680 18.51 -22.53 8.46
C ILE A 680 19.22 -21.40 7.72
N SER A 681 18.46 -20.45 7.23
CA SER A 681 18.97 -19.22 6.66
C SER A 681 18.56 -18.05 7.54
N SER A 682 19.50 -17.21 7.95
CA SER A 682 19.17 -16.06 8.78
C SER A 682 19.99 -14.82 8.43
N THR A 683 19.39 -13.66 8.64
CA THR A 683 20.01 -12.34 8.45
C THR A 683 19.73 -11.48 9.67
N VAL A 684 20.78 -10.88 10.23
CA VAL A 684 20.71 -9.77 11.19
C VAL A 684 21.25 -8.53 10.51
N SER A 685 20.55 -7.41 10.61
CA SER A 685 21.02 -6.13 10.12
C SER A 685 20.80 -5.01 11.12
N VAL A 686 21.72 -4.06 11.14
CA VAL A 686 21.63 -2.79 11.85
C VAL A 686 21.79 -1.70 10.82
N TYR A 687 20.86 -0.77 10.79
CA TYR A 687 20.86 0.26 9.76
C TYR A 687 20.59 1.65 10.35
N ARG A 688 21.00 2.64 9.58
CA ARG A 688 20.65 4.05 9.75
C ARG A 688 20.26 4.62 8.40
N ILE A 689 19.09 5.24 8.32
CA ILE A 689 18.62 5.95 7.14
C ILE A 689 18.35 7.40 7.55
N THR A 690 18.78 8.34 6.72
CA THR A 690 18.50 9.76 6.88
C THR A 690 17.88 10.29 5.60
N GLN A 691 16.69 10.82 5.66
CA GLN A 691 16.03 11.56 4.58
C GLN A 691 16.08 13.04 4.91
N SER A 692 16.63 13.85 4.02
CA SER A 692 16.82 15.28 4.17
C SER A 692 16.01 16.06 3.13
N ASP A 693 15.76 17.33 3.44
CA ASP A 693 15.02 18.24 2.58
C ASP A 693 13.58 17.79 2.28
N GLY A 694 12.98 17.07 3.22
CA GLY A 694 11.56 16.71 3.15
C GLY A 694 10.67 17.95 3.01
N ILE A 695 9.56 17.78 2.28
CA ILE A 695 8.60 18.82 1.97
C ILE A 695 7.40 18.64 2.88
N GLN A 696 6.90 19.73 3.44
CA GLN A 696 5.76 19.71 4.34
C GLN A 696 4.81 20.88 4.05
N SER A 697 3.52 20.64 4.24
CA SER A 697 2.51 21.69 4.23
C SER A 697 2.34 22.22 5.66
N VAL A 698 2.54 23.50 5.84
CA VAL A 698 2.45 24.19 7.15
C VAL A 698 1.26 25.12 7.15
N ASN A 699 0.42 25.02 8.15
CA ASN A 699 -0.71 25.90 8.36
C ASN A 699 -0.31 27.05 9.29
N THR A 700 -0.13 28.25 8.73
CA THR A 700 0.15 29.44 9.52
C THR A 700 -1.16 30.18 9.84
N ILE A 701 -1.43 30.35 11.12
CA ILE A 701 -2.64 31.03 11.61
C ILE A 701 -2.39 32.54 11.70
N PHE A 702 -3.21 33.32 11.00
CA PHE A 702 -3.24 34.78 11.07
C PHE A 702 -4.56 35.27 11.65
N PRO A 703 -4.66 36.53 12.08
CA PRO A 703 -5.93 37.10 12.53
C PRO A 703 -7.04 37.06 11.48
N THR A 704 -6.69 36.99 10.21
CA THR A 704 -7.60 36.99 9.07
C THR A 704 -7.98 35.59 8.57
N GLY A 705 -7.31 34.54 9.04
CA GLY A 705 -7.53 33.15 8.66
C GLY A 705 -6.25 32.31 8.67
N THR A 706 -6.36 31.06 8.27
CA THR A 706 -5.25 30.14 8.15
C THR A 706 -4.75 30.08 6.71
N ILE A 707 -3.43 30.12 6.52
CA ILE A 707 -2.80 29.99 5.20
C ILE A 707 -1.90 28.77 5.21
N ALA A 708 -2.21 27.84 4.32
CA ALA A 708 -1.33 26.71 4.05
C ALA A 708 -0.15 27.14 3.16
N THR A 709 1.05 26.82 3.59
CA THR A 709 2.29 27.08 2.86
C THR A 709 3.08 25.79 2.69
N THR A 710 3.82 25.67 1.61
CA THR A 710 4.68 24.51 1.35
C THR A 710 6.12 24.90 1.68
N VAL A 711 6.71 24.21 2.64
CA VAL A 711 8.08 24.43 3.09
C VAL A 711 8.94 23.19 2.91
N GLN A 712 10.25 23.38 2.82
CA GLN A 712 11.23 22.31 2.69
C GLN A 712 12.26 22.39 3.81
N GLY A 713 12.80 21.23 4.22
CA GLY A 713 13.85 21.15 5.23
C GLY A 713 13.55 20.21 6.39
N VAL A 714 12.50 19.37 6.25
CA VAL A 714 12.26 18.28 7.21
C VAL A 714 13.36 17.23 7.06
N THR A 715 13.91 16.77 8.18
CA THR A 715 14.84 15.63 8.19
C THR A 715 14.27 14.52 9.04
N VAL A 716 14.07 13.37 8.42
CA VAL A 716 13.63 12.13 9.09
C VAL A 716 14.81 11.18 9.20
N ARG A 717 15.03 10.64 10.39
CA ARG A 717 16.01 9.60 10.65
C ARG A 717 15.32 8.33 11.09
N SER A 718 15.67 7.21 10.46
CA SER A 718 15.29 5.85 10.89
C SER A 718 16.54 5.11 11.32
N LEU A 719 16.52 4.55 12.53
CA LEU A 719 17.60 3.73 13.09
C LEU A 719 16.98 2.44 13.61
N GLY A 720 17.47 1.29 13.16
CA GLY A 720 16.82 0.04 13.56
C GLY A 720 17.74 -1.18 13.54
N VAL A 721 17.19 -2.24 14.10
CA VAL A 721 17.75 -3.59 14.10
C VAL A 721 16.70 -4.55 13.58
N GLU A 722 17.07 -5.38 12.63
CA GLU A 722 16.20 -6.38 12.03
C GLU A 722 16.81 -7.77 12.15
N TYR A 723 15.97 -8.76 12.35
CA TYR A 723 16.32 -10.17 12.30
C TYR A 723 15.29 -10.93 11.47
N GLU A 724 15.77 -11.72 10.52
CA GLU A 724 14.93 -12.64 9.74
C GLU A 724 15.52 -14.04 9.77
N VAL A 725 14.66 -15.04 9.76
CA VAL A 725 15.07 -16.44 9.72
C VAL A 725 14.07 -17.29 8.94
N THR A 726 14.59 -18.13 8.06
CA THR A 726 13.88 -19.22 7.41
C THR A 726 14.44 -20.54 7.92
N LEU A 727 13.57 -21.40 8.44
CA LEU A 727 13.92 -22.68 9.04
C LEU A 727 13.21 -23.83 8.33
N THR A 728 13.98 -24.83 7.93
CA THR A 728 13.46 -26.13 7.48
C THR A 728 14.18 -27.24 8.26
N PRO A 729 13.95 -27.34 9.59
CA PRO A 729 14.70 -28.26 10.45
C PRO A 729 14.59 -29.71 10.01
N ILE A 730 13.44 -30.07 9.48
CA ILE A 730 13.10 -31.33 8.82
C ILE A 730 12.31 -31.04 7.54
N ASP A 731 12.36 -31.90 6.58
CA ASP A 731 11.82 -31.66 5.22
C ASP A 731 10.31 -31.33 5.17
N ASN A 732 9.58 -31.71 6.19
CA ASN A 732 8.15 -31.51 6.34
C ASN A 732 7.75 -30.43 7.34
N PHE A 733 8.69 -29.65 7.86
CA PHE A 733 8.44 -28.53 8.77
C PHE A 733 9.21 -27.29 8.31
N GLN A 734 8.50 -26.24 8.00
CA GLN A 734 9.03 -24.98 7.51
C GLN A 734 8.53 -23.85 8.40
N VAL A 735 9.41 -22.90 8.68
CA VAL A 735 9.08 -21.70 9.46
C VAL A 735 9.77 -20.49 8.84
N PHE A 736 9.05 -19.41 8.74
CA PHE A 736 9.60 -18.06 8.47
C PHE A 736 9.33 -17.20 9.71
N GLY A 737 10.30 -16.40 10.13
CA GLY A 737 10.15 -15.48 11.25
C GLY A 737 10.94 -14.21 11.06
N SER A 738 10.41 -13.09 11.56
CA SER A 738 11.06 -11.78 11.51
C SER A 738 10.78 -10.98 12.78
N VAL A 739 11.75 -10.14 13.14
CA VAL A 739 11.62 -9.14 14.22
C VAL A 739 12.32 -7.88 13.78
N ALA A 740 11.71 -6.72 14.01
CA ALA A 740 12.30 -5.41 13.79
C ALA A 740 12.05 -4.50 15.00
N GLU A 741 13.03 -3.67 15.30
CA GLU A 741 12.94 -2.57 16.24
C GLU A 741 13.42 -1.31 15.54
N ASP A 742 12.52 -0.36 15.23
CA ASP A 742 12.76 0.80 14.39
C ASP A 742 12.48 2.08 15.17
N ASP A 743 13.48 2.95 15.34
CA ASP A 743 13.32 4.30 15.92
C ASP A 743 13.34 5.34 14.79
N VAL A 744 12.16 5.69 14.32
CA VAL A 744 11.95 6.67 13.25
C VAL A 744 11.56 8.01 13.85
N ARG A 745 12.29 9.11 13.55
CA ARG A 745 12.05 10.42 14.13
C ARG A 745 12.31 11.57 13.19
N ASN A 746 11.52 12.61 13.30
CA ASN A 746 11.83 13.91 12.75
C ASN A 746 12.98 14.52 13.56
N THR A 747 14.12 14.73 12.94
CA THR A 747 15.33 15.25 13.60
C THR A 747 15.62 16.70 13.24
N GLN A 748 14.95 17.21 12.21
CA GLN A 748 14.95 18.61 11.83
C GLN A 748 13.59 18.99 11.26
N GLU A 749 13.12 20.17 11.63
CA GLU A 749 11.86 20.75 11.16
C GLU A 749 12.09 22.16 10.65
N PRO A 750 11.31 22.65 9.67
CA PRO A 750 11.32 24.02 9.24
C PRO A 750 10.92 24.97 10.37
N VAL A 751 11.28 26.24 10.24
CA VAL A 751 10.85 27.27 11.18
C VAL A 751 9.33 27.40 11.14
N GLY A 752 8.69 27.20 12.28
CA GLY A 752 7.23 27.20 12.42
C GLY A 752 6.67 25.84 12.86
N ASP A 753 7.34 24.75 12.52
CA ASP A 753 6.91 23.37 12.80
C ASP A 753 7.73 22.63 13.87
N ALA A 754 8.43 23.37 14.73
CA ALA A 754 9.26 22.79 15.79
C ALA A 754 8.48 21.82 16.73
N ILE A 755 7.18 21.80 16.64
CA ILE A 755 6.31 20.90 17.40
C ILE A 755 6.50 19.42 17.01
N TYR A 756 6.87 19.14 15.77
CA TYR A 756 7.12 17.78 15.30
C TYR A 756 8.55 17.30 15.55
N LEU A 757 9.42 18.17 16.05
CA LEU A 757 10.81 17.82 16.32
C LEU A 757 10.89 16.71 17.38
N GLY A 758 11.49 15.58 16.99
CA GLY A 758 11.57 14.36 17.80
C GLY A 758 10.32 13.47 17.78
N ALA A 759 9.25 13.90 17.12
CA ALA A 759 8.07 13.08 16.93
C ALA A 759 8.33 11.91 15.95
N HIS A 760 7.51 10.88 16.06
CA HIS A 760 7.48 9.79 15.12
C HIS A 760 6.60 10.17 13.93
N PRO A 761 7.04 9.96 12.68
CA PRO A 761 6.17 10.08 11.52
C PRO A 761 4.96 9.14 11.60
N GLY A 762 3.89 9.49 10.91
CA GLY A 762 2.69 8.67 10.87
C GLY A 762 2.94 7.26 10.32
N PHE A 763 2.10 6.33 10.72
CA PHE A 763 2.12 4.90 10.31
C PHE A 763 3.40 4.13 10.67
N THR A 764 4.19 4.64 11.60
CA THR A 764 5.41 3.98 12.07
C THR A 764 5.18 3.23 13.36
N ALA A 765 5.45 1.93 13.36
CA ALA A 765 5.48 1.10 14.55
C ALA A 765 6.94 0.88 14.99
N LYS A 766 7.20 1.03 16.28
CA LYS A 766 8.56 0.85 16.81
C LYS A 766 9.00 -0.61 16.76
N THR A 767 8.11 -1.55 17.09
CA THR A 767 8.43 -2.97 17.21
C THR A 767 7.50 -3.78 16.33
N LEU A 768 8.06 -4.64 15.50
CA LEU A 768 7.34 -5.59 14.65
C LEU A 768 7.88 -6.99 14.90
N ALA A 769 7.00 -8.00 14.98
CA ALA A 769 7.43 -9.38 15.07
C ALA A 769 6.44 -10.29 14.36
N ASN A 770 6.92 -11.11 13.44
CA ASN A 770 6.10 -12.00 12.66
C ASN A 770 6.68 -13.40 12.65
N VAL A 771 5.82 -14.38 12.64
CA VAL A 771 6.19 -15.78 12.46
C VAL A 771 5.08 -16.52 11.73
N TRP A 772 5.46 -17.39 10.81
CA TRP A 772 4.58 -18.34 10.16
C TRP A 772 5.28 -19.69 10.04
N GLY A 773 4.57 -20.76 10.33
CA GLY A 773 5.11 -22.11 10.18
C GLY A 773 4.09 -23.09 9.62
N ARG A 774 4.58 -24.09 8.88
CA ARG A 774 3.78 -25.20 8.34
C ARG A 774 4.43 -26.53 8.64
N TYR A 775 3.63 -27.48 9.12
CA TYR A 775 4.01 -28.88 9.30
C TYR A 775 3.15 -29.79 8.46
N THR A 776 3.76 -30.67 7.67
CA THR A 776 3.08 -31.65 6.81
C THR A 776 3.28 -33.06 7.35
N PHE A 777 2.20 -33.81 7.53
CA PHE A 777 2.23 -35.20 7.98
C PHE A 777 2.63 -36.12 6.82
N VAL A 778 3.82 -36.73 6.91
CA VAL A 778 4.38 -37.58 5.84
C VAL A 778 4.07 -39.07 6.03
N GLY A 779 3.46 -39.46 7.13
CA GLY A 779 3.15 -40.85 7.46
C GLY A 779 1.91 -41.03 8.33
N GLY A 780 1.52 -42.30 8.53
CA GLY A 780 0.35 -42.66 9.35
C GLY A 780 -0.99 -42.30 8.68
N PRO A 781 -2.08 -42.28 9.47
CA PRO A 781 -3.44 -41.96 8.94
C PRO A 781 -3.64 -40.53 8.50
N LEU A 782 -2.75 -39.62 8.89
CA LEU A 782 -2.78 -38.21 8.53
C LEU A 782 -1.83 -37.90 7.36
N LYS A 783 -1.25 -38.86 6.68
CA LYS A 783 -0.36 -38.63 5.55
C LYS A 783 -1.04 -37.74 4.50
N GLY A 784 -0.40 -36.60 4.15
CA GLY A 784 -0.93 -35.59 3.24
C GLY A 784 -1.68 -34.45 3.93
N ALA A 785 -2.08 -34.61 5.20
CA ALA A 785 -2.57 -33.50 6.00
C ALA A 785 -1.44 -32.55 6.36
N TRP A 786 -1.75 -31.26 6.51
CA TRP A 786 -0.83 -30.27 7.02
C TRP A 786 -1.53 -29.25 7.91
N ILE A 787 -0.77 -28.67 8.80
CA ILE A 787 -1.20 -27.57 9.65
C ILE A 787 -0.22 -26.40 9.50
N GLY A 788 -0.75 -25.21 9.44
CA GLY A 788 0.00 -23.97 9.42
C GLY A 788 -0.52 -23.00 10.46
N GLY A 789 0.30 -22.07 10.87
CA GLY A 789 -0.12 -21.02 11.76
C GLY A 789 0.95 -19.97 11.98
N GLY A 790 0.52 -18.78 12.36
CA GLY A 790 1.41 -17.66 12.56
C GLY A 790 0.87 -16.60 13.50
N LEU A 791 1.78 -15.74 13.90
CA LEU A 791 1.53 -14.55 14.72
C LEU A 791 2.09 -13.33 14.00
N ASN A 792 1.31 -12.26 14.01
CA ASN A 792 1.74 -10.94 13.56
C ASN A 792 1.56 -9.95 14.70
N TYR A 793 2.65 -9.46 15.26
CA TYR A 793 2.66 -8.43 16.31
C TYR A 793 3.06 -7.10 15.71
N VAL A 794 2.27 -6.08 15.96
CA VAL A 794 2.55 -4.67 15.64
C VAL A 794 2.54 -3.90 16.96
N GLY A 795 3.64 -3.20 17.23
CA GLY A 795 3.78 -2.31 18.38
C GLY A 795 2.85 -1.10 18.30
N PRO A 796 2.84 -0.22 19.29
CA PRO A 796 2.10 1.02 19.22
C PRO A 796 2.53 1.81 17.98
N THR A 797 1.55 2.35 17.24
CA THR A 797 1.76 3.01 15.95
C THR A 797 1.23 4.42 16.01
N ASN A 798 1.97 5.39 15.46
CA ASN A 798 1.42 6.71 15.19
C ASN A 798 0.41 6.61 14.05
N GLY A 799 -0.81 7.04 14.31
CA GLY A 799 -1.92 6.84 13.37
C GLY A 799 -2.00 7.87 12.27
N ASN A 800 -1.35 9.03 12.42
CA ASN A 800 -1.51 10.15 11.52
C ASN A 800 -0.16 10.84 11.23
N VAL A 801 -0.01 11.37 10.02
CA VAL A 801 1.18 12.15 9.63
C VAL A 801 1.18 13.56 10.22
N VAL A 802 0.01 14.08 10.59
CA VAL A 802 -0.16 15.44 11.10
C VAL A 802 -0.35 15.50 12.63
N ASP A 803 -0.75 14.40 13.27
CA ASP A 803 -0.88 14.32 14.72
C ASP A 803 0.08 13.29 15.34
N PRO A 804 1.23 13.71 15.86
CA PRO A 804 2.21 12.82 16.48
C PRO A 804 1.74 12.24 17.83
N TYR A 805 0.61 12.70 18.36
CA TYR A 805 0.03 12.25 19.63
C TYR A 805 -1.05 11.18 19.46
N LEU A 806 -1.54 10.99 18.24
CA LEU A 806 -2.48 9.94 17.92
C LEU A 806 -1.75 8.58 17.88
N ILE A 807 -1.79 7.85 18.97
CA ILE A 807 -1.12 6.57 19.11
C ILE A 807 -2.15 5.45 19.21
N TYR A 808 -2.15 4.56 18.25
CA TYR A 808 -2.93 3.33 18.28
C TYR A 808 -2.22 2.25 19.11
N PRO A 809 -2.96 1.50 19.94
CA PRO A 809 -2.38 0.48 20.79
C PRO A 809 -1.83 -0.69 19.96
N SER A 810 -0.81 -1.36 20.52
CA SER A 810 -0.27 -2.58 19.94
C SER A 810 -1.31 -3.69 19.82
N TYR A 811 -1.13 -4.54 18.82
CA TYR A 811 -1.98 -5.70 18.64
C TYR A 811 -1.18 -6.94 18.19
N THR A 812 -1.79 -8.10 18.41
CA THR A 812 -1.29 -9.38 17.90
C THR A 812 -2.42 -10.09 17.19
N LEU A 813 -2.18 -10.46 15.93
CA LEU A 813 -3.09 -11.28 15.15
C LEU A 813 -2.56 -12.71 15.14
N THR A 814 -3.47 -13.66 15.32
CA THR A 814 -3.18 -15.08 15.20
C THR A 814 -3.89 -15.62 13.99
N ASN A 815 -3.12 -16.23 13.09
CA ASN A 815 -3.63 -16.85 11.88
C ASN A 815 -3.34 -18.34 11.90
N SER A 816 -4.21 -19.15 11.32
CA SER A 816 -4.02 -20.60 11.21
C SER A 816 -4.47 -21.09 9.84
N ALA A 817 -3.90 -22.21 9.41
CA ALA A 817 -4.31 -22.89 8.20
C ALA A 817 -4.28 -24.40 8.41
N PHE A 818 -5.19 -25.10 7.75
CA PHE A 818 -5.30 -26.54 7.78
C PHE A 818 -5.53 -27.03 6.34
N GLY A 819 -4.86 -28.09 5.94
CA GLY A 819 -5.09 -28.60 4.61
C GLY A 819 -4.79 -30.08 4.46
N TYR A 820 -5.16 -30.58 3.29
CA TYR A 820 -4.94 -31.96 2.92
C TYR A 820 -4.58 -32.06 1.43
N ASP A 821 -3.41 -32.67 1.17
CA ASP A 821 -2.90 -32.91 -0.16
C ASP A 821 -3.10 -34.40 -0.51
N TRP A 822 -3.75 -34.65 -1.65
CA TRP A 822 -3.91 -36.04 -2.13
C TRP A 822 -3.81 -36.09 -3.67
N THR A 823 -3.63 -37.26 -4.19
CA THR A 823 -3.57 -37.48 -5.64
C THR A 823 -4.75 -38.36 -6.07
N TYR A 824 -5.47 -37.92 -7.08
CA TYR A 824 -6.51 -38.71 -7.73
C TYR A 824 -6.18 -38.91 -9.23
N GLY A 825 -5.79 -40.11 -9.60
CA GLY A 825 -5.27 -40.36 -10.95
C GLY A 825 -3.95 -39.64 -11.21
N LYS A 826 -3.95 -38.70 -12.14
CA LYS A 826 -2.81 -37.79 -12.41
C LYS A 826 -2.96 -36.41 -11.80
N CYS A 827 -4.12 -36.13 -11.25
CA CYS A 827 -4.43 -34.82 -10.66
C CYS A 827 -3.98 -34.78 -9.21
N LYS A 828 -3.16 -33.80 -8.83
CA LYS A 828 -2.88 -33.50 -7.43
C LYS A 828 -3.92 -32.49 -6.95
N LEU A 829 -4.54 -32.78 -5.81
CA LEU A 829 -5.59 -31.99 -5.18
C LEU A 829 -5.12 -31.47 -3.84
N THR A 830 -5.41 -30.21 -3.56
CA THR A 830 -5.17 -29.56 -2.26
C THR A 830 -6.47 -28.95 -1.77
N ALA A 831 -6.97 -29.39 -0.61
CA ALA A 831 -8.03 -28.69 0.10
C ALA A 831 -7.40 -27.93 1.27
N ALA A 832 -7.80 -26.68 1.47
CA ALA A 832 -7.29 -25.88 2.57
C ALA A 832 -8.39 -25.04 3.23
N VAL A 833 -8.17 -24.75 4.51
CA VAL A 833 -8.94 -23.79 5.30
C VAL A 833 -7.95 -22.81 5.88
N ASN A 834 -8.09 -21.52 5.56
CA ASN A 834 -7.34 -20.44 6.18
C ASN A 834 -8.27 -19.70 7.15
N TRP A 835 -7.77 -19.41 8.35
CA TRP A 835 -8.48 -18.74 9.42
C TRP A 835 -7.65 -17.57 9.92
N ASN A 836 -7.97 -16.37 9.48
CA ASN A 836 -7.27 -15.13 9.79
C ASN A 836 -7.92 -14.45 10.99
N ASN A 837 -7.09 -13.79 11.83
CA ASN A 837 -7.51 -13.15 13.07
C ASN A 837 -8.42 -14.08 13.91
N MET A 838 -8.00 -15.34 14.11
CA MET A 838 -8.84 -16.41 14.66
C MET A 838 -9.41 -16.14 16.06
N PHE A 839 -8.88 -15.17 16.79
CA PHE A 839 -9.38 -14.73 18.09
C PHE A 839 -10.21 -13.45 18.01
N ASN A 840 -10.58 -13.03 16.82
CA ASN A 840 -11.39 -11.83 16.55
C ASN A 840 -10.86 -10.58 17.26
N ARG A 841 -9.54 -10.40 17.26
CA ARG A 841 -8.90 -9.24 17.89
C ARG A 841 -9.37 -7.97 17.19
N PHE A 842 -9.88 -7.00 17.96
CA PHE A 842 -10.06 -5.64 17.46
C PHE A 842 -8.70 -4.95 17.38
N TYR A 843 -8.44 -4.25 16.26
CA TYR A 843 -7.22 -3.46 16.04
C TYR A 843 -7.46 -2.38 15.00
N GLN A 844 -6.62 -1.36 15.05
CA GLN A 844 -6.58 -0.27 14.07
C GLN A 844 -5.17 -0.23 13.49
N PRO A 845 -5.00 -0.61 12.22
CA PRO A 845 -3.68 -0.63 11.60
C PRO A 845 -3.19 0.77 11.22
N ALA A 846 -4.12 1.69 10.91
CA ALA A 846 -3.87 3.06 10.50
C ALA A 846 -4.99 3.98 10.97
N ASP A 847 -4.83 5.28 10.72
CA ASP A 847 -5.88 6.26 10.93
C ASP A 847 -7.11 5.92 10.07
N GLN A 848 -8.29 6.11 10.67
CA GLN A 848 -9.59 5.86 10.03
C GLN A 848 -9.84 4.41 9.57
N GLU A 849 -8.99 3.46 9.90
CA GLU A 849 -9.12 2.07 9.48
C GLU A 849 -9.37 1.14 10.68
N VAL A 850 -10.38 0.31 10.60
CA VAL A 850 -10.62 -0.80 11.53
C VAL A 850 -10.15 -2.09 10.87
N GLY A 851 -9.29 -2.81 11.55
CA GLY A 851 -8.78 -4.06 11.03
C GLY A 851 -9.87 -5.14 10.95
N LEU A 852 -9.72 -6.00 9.96
CA LEU A 852 -10.67 -7.09 9.66
C LEU A 852 -10.96 -7.98 10.88
N PRO A 853 -12.22 -8.40 11.09
CA PRO A 853 -12.57 -9.39 12.12
C PRO A 853 -11.97 -10.76 11.82
N GLU A 854 -12.37 -11.76 12.59
CA GLU A 854 -12.06 -13.14 12.21
C GLU A 854 -12.66 -13.47 10.84
N ARG A 855 -11.87 -14.08 9.97
CA ARG A 855 -12.32 -14.52 8.64
C ARG A 855 -11.78 -15.91 8.36
N PHE A 856 -12.59 -16.74 7.75
CA PHE A 856 -12.14 -18.03 7.25
C PHE A 856 -12.45 -18.20 5.77
N THR A 857 -11.58 -18.90 5.08
CA THR A 857 -11.79 -19.30 3.68
C THR A 857 -11.53 -20.79 3.55
N VAL A 858 -12.35 -21.45 2.74
CA VAL A 858 -12.17 -22.86 2.36
C VAL A 858 -11.86 -22.88 0.86
N SER A 859 -10.81 -23.57 0.47
CA SER A 859 -10.39 -23.65 -0.93
C SER A 859 -10.13 -25.09 -1.37
N LEU A 860 -10.29 -25.31 -2.66
CA LEU A 860 -9.90 -26.54 -3.35
C LEU A 860 -9.13 -26.17 -4.60
N THR A 861 -7.92 -26.71 -4.73
CA THR A 861 -7.06 -26.51 -5.89
C THR A 861 -6.72 -27.85 -6.55
N ALA A 862 -6.80 -27.88 -7.87
CA ALA A 862 -6.51 -29.05 -8.70
C ALA A 862 -5.36 -28.74 -9.67
N HIS A 863 -4.32 -29.57 -9.64
CA HIS A 863 -3.15 -29.49 -10.52
C HIS A 863 -3.14 -30.69 -11.47
N PHE A 864 -3.15 -30.42 -12.78
CA PHE A 864 -3.19 -31.39 -13.85
C PHE A 864 -1.88 -31.51 -14.63
#